data_f801c07eeff213a4e808314d3e5d09ce
#
_entry.id   f801c07eeff213a4e808314d3e5d09ce
#
_cell.length_a   1.000
_cell.length_b   1.000
_cell.length_c   1.000
_cell.angle_alpha   90.00
_cell.angle_beta   90.00
_cell.angle_gamma   90.00
#
_symmetry.space_group_name_H-M   'P 1'
#
loop_
_entity.id
_entity.type
_entity.pdbx_description
1 polymer ?
#
loop_
_entity_poly.entity_id
_entity_poly.type
_entity_poly.pdbx_seq_one_letter_code
_entity_poly.pdbx_strand_id
1 'polypeptide(L)'
;MIMKFKILHEIRGRLRIHILTQYSQDDFDRLYCALNANRVIKRCKVYPATNDLMIGYMCGRKEALALLCQTNPNTVTVPEHALTSVAAARELKRQYISRLVGKVAARYFRRWFIPKYIRIAILAVKAARYIWKALKCLLKGKLEVSVLDATAITVSLIRRDFKTAGSVMFLLEIGEILEDWTHKKSISDLAGSMSLNVGKVWLKTEGQPVLVKSSEIRPNDEIIVGTGSMIPFDGIVSDGEALVNQATLTGEGVPVRRSLGATVYAGTVIEEGELTIRVTQNAGASRYDKIVTMIEETEKLKSNVESKAEHLADKLVPFTFFGTALVWLLTRNITKALSVLMVDFSCALKLAIPVTVLSAIREANAYGITVKGGKFLEKIAAANTIVFDKTGTLTKANPTVHSVVSFCDKSPDEMLRIAACLEEHFPHSIANAVVRAAKEKNLIHDEMHTKVEYVVAHGVKSTIDGAEVLIGSYHFIFEDMGAAVPLGTEQKLLAISSAYSRLYLSIDGWLAAVICIEDPLRAEAPDVIAQLKELDFDNIVMMTGDSKHTAKSIADKVGVDRFYAEVLPEEKARFIQEEKAKGNTVVMIGDGVNDSPALSSADVGIAISNGAAIAREIADITIAEDDLKSIVTLRKLSIAMMKRIGRNYRSILSVNGGLIALGVSGFAQPTTTAMIHNASTLGIGLLSTKKLL
;
A
#
# COMPACT_ATOMS: atom_id res chain seq x y z
N MET A 1 19.48 -31.33 9.73
CA MET A 1 20.14 -31.29 11.05
C MET A 1 19.31 -30.44 11.98
N ILE A 2 18.89 -30.90 13.13
CA ILE A 2 18.01 -30.18 14.08
C ILE A 2 18.85 -29.13 14.82
N MET A 3 18.32 -27.91 14.98
CA MET A 3 18.99 -26.84 15.73
C MET A 3 19.08 -27.24 17.23
N LYS A 4 20.31 -27.33 17.76
CA LYS A 4 20.59 -27.65 19.17
C LYS A 4 20.73 -26.35 19.96
N PHE A 5 19.97 -26.20 21.06
CA PHE A 5 19.99 -24.99 21.87
C PHE A 5 19.76 -25.31 23.36
N LYS A 6 20.14 -24.35 24.21
CA LYS A 6 19.89 -24.37 25.66
C LYS A 6 18.95 -23.19 26.01
N ILE A 7 17.91 -23.45 26.80
CA ILE A 7 17.04 -22.39 27.27
C ILE A 7 17.79 -21.60 28.37
N LEU A 8 17.96 -20.31 28.17
CA LEU A 8 18.57 -19.39 29.13
C LEU A 8 17.54 -18.78 30.05
N HIS A 9 16.40 -18.36 29.50
CA HIS A 9 15.34 -17.71 30.25
C HIS A 9 13.99 -17.94 29.57
N GLU A 10 12.97 -18.19 30.38
CA GLU A 10 11.61 -18.45 29.90
C GLU A 10 10.59 -17.71 30.79
N ILE A 11 9.65 -17.01 30.16
CA ILE A 11 8.44 -16.50 30.75
C ILE A 11 7.27 -16.80 29.83
N ARG A 12 6.04 -16.73 30.29
CA ARG A 12 4.84 -17.04 29.51
C ARG A 12 4.83 -16.20 28.21
N GLY A 13 4.85 -16.87 27.07
CA GLY A 13 4.85 -16.23 25.74
C GLY A 13 6.20 -15.67 25.26
N ARG A 14 7.30 -15.90 26.02
CA ARG A 14 8.64 -15.44 25.62
C ARG A 14 9.74 -16.41 26.03
N LEU A 15 10.63 -16.72 25.11
CA LEU A 15 11.74 -17.66 25.29
C LEU A 15 13.05 -17.02 24.84
N ARG A 16 14.12 -17.13 25.65
CA ARG A 16 15.49 -16.81 25.26
C ARG A 16 16.30 -18.09 25.28
N ILE A 17 16.94 -18.39 24.18
CA ILE A 17 17.77 -19.57 24.00
C ILE A 17 19.18 -19.20 23.60
N HIS A 18 20.14 -20.03 23.99
CA HIS A 18 21.52 -20.02 23.51
C HIS A 18 21.69 -21.15 22.50
N ILE A 19 22.13 -20.82 21.31
CA ILE A 19 22.35 -21.79 20.23
C ILE A 19 23.73 -22.40 20.41
N LEU A 20 23.78 -23.74 20.45
CA LEU A 20 25.04 -24.46 20.74
C LEU A 20 25.98 -24.57 19.53
N THR A 21 25.42 -24.39 18.32
CA THR A 21 26.20 -24.37 17.08
C THR A 21 26.62 -22.92 16.80
N GLN A 22 27.87 -22.68 16.45
CA GLN A 22 28.30 -21.37 15.98
C GLN A 22 27.76 -21.14 14.59
N TYR A 23 26.93 -20.09 14.46
CA TYR A 23 26.36 -19.64 13.21
C TYR A 23 27.05 -18.36 12.74
N SER A 24 27.15 -18.22 11.41
CA SER A 24 27.60 -16.99 10.79
C SER A 24 26.55 -15.88 10.95
N GLN A 25 26.92 -14.64 10.64
CA GLN A 25 25.98 -13.52 10.67
C GLN A 25 24.84 -13.75 9.66
N ASP A 26 25.12 -14.31 8.49
CA ASP A 26 24.13 -14.61 7.46
C ASP A 26 23.16 -15.71 7.90
N ASP A 27 23.64 -16.72 8.65
CA ASP A 27 22.78 -17.75 9.23
C ASP A 27 21.79 -17.14 10.24
N PHE A 28 22.24 -16.20 11.06
CA PHE A 28 21.37 -15.46 11.99
C PHE A 28 20.33 -14.61 11.26
N ASP A 29 20.67 -14.04 10.11
CA ASP A 29 19.72 -13.27 9.30
C ASP A 29 18.69 -14.18 8.65
N ARG A 30 19.09 -15.36 8.17
CA ARG A 30 18.17 -16.39 7.69
C ARG A 30 17.21 -16.86 8.78
N LEU A 31 17.72 -17.13 9.98
CA LEU A 31 16.89 -17.48 11.15
C LEU A 31 15.90 -16.36 11.51
N TYR A 32 16.37 -15.13 11.52
CA TYR A 32 15.53 -13.97 11.79
C TYR A 32 14.39 -13.82 10.78
N CYS A 33 14.69 -13.92 9.49
CA CYS A 33 13.70 -13.84 8.44
C CYS A 33 12.70 -14.99 8.51
N ALA A 34 13.17 -16.22 8.67
CA ALA A 34 12.34 -17.42 8.73
C ALA A 34 11.36 -17.40 9.92
N LEU A 35 11.85 -17.01 11.11
CA LEU A 35 11.04 -16.97 12.31
C LEU A 35 10.04 -15.80 12.29
N ASN A 36 10.41 -14.63 11.78
CA ASN A 36 9.47 -13.51 11.66
C ASN A 36 8.42 -13.71 10.56
N ALA A 37 8.69 -14.53 9.54
CA ALA A 37 7.70 -14.89 8.52
C ALA A 37 6.62 -15.84 9.06
N ASN A 38 6.85 -16.47 10.23
CA ASN A 38 5.90 -17.40 10.81
C ASN A 38 4.85 -16.66 11.65
N ARG A 39 3.57 -16.83 11.32
CA ARG A 39 2.41 -16.16 11.99
C ARG A 39 2.32 -16.44 13.49
N VAL A 40 2.92 -17.52 13.96
CA VAL A 40 2.91 -17.97 15.36
C VAL A 40 3.93 -17.17 16.20
N ILE A 41 4.95 -16.58 15.58
CA ILE A 41 5.99 -15.79 16.23
C ILE A 41 5.60 -14.31 16.25
N LYS A 42 5.28 -13.80 17.42
CA LYS A 42 4.96 -12.36 17.62
C LYS A 42 6.18 -11.45 17.47
N ARG A 43 7.37 -11.93 17.85
CA ARG A 43 8.61 -11.15 17.83
C ARG A 43 9.82 -12.07 17.86
N CYS A 44 10.79 -11.83 17.00
CA CYS A 44 12.10 -12.45 17.02
C CYS A 44 13.20 -11.41 17.24
N LYS A 45 14.23 -11.74 18.04
CA LYS A 45 15.47 -10.97 18.16
C LYS A 45 16.65 -11.93 18.18
N VAL A 46 17.64 -11.64 17.38
CA VAL A 46 18.90 -12.38 17.29
C VAL A 46 20.03 -11.58 17.94
N TYR A 47 20.93 -12.28 18.62
CA TYR A 47 22.11 -11.71 19.28
C TYR A 47 23.35 -12.50 18.83
N PRO A 48 23.88 -12.21 17.64
CA PRO A 48 25.01 -12.97 17.06
C PRO A 48 26.26 -12.98 17.96
N ALA A 49 26.55 -11.87 18.64
CA ALA A 49 27.72 -11.74 19.50
C ALA A 49 27.72 -12.72 20.71
N THR A 50 26.53 -13.12 21.17
CA THR A 50 26.37 -14.05 22.30
C THR A 50 25.78 -15.38 21.87
N ASN A 51 25.58 -15.58 20.57
CA ASN A 51 24.94 -16.76 19.98
C ASN A 51 23.53 -17.05 20.55
N ASP A 52 22.80 -15.99 20.95
CA ASP A 52 21.49 -16.07 21.55
C ASP A 52 20.36 -15.69 20.60
N LEU A 53 19.21 -16.31 20.79
CA LEU A 53 17.96 -15.99 20.13
C LEU A 53 16.86 -15.77 21.15
N MET A 54 16.04 -14.76 20.94
CA MET A 54 14.87 -14.49 21.76
C MET A 54 13.64 -14.45 20.88
N ILE A 55 12.63 -15.25 21.19
CA ILE A 55 11.33 -15.24 20.53
C ILE A 55 10.21 -14.90 21.50
N GLY A 56 9.23 -14.13 21.01
CA GLY A 56 7.90 -14.01 21.60
C GLY A 56 6.92 -14.80 20.73
N TYR A 57 6.11 -15.65 21.30
CA TYR A 57 5.20 -16.55 20.58
C TYR A 57 3.76 -16.44 21.10
N MET A 58 2.80 -16.78 20.22
CA MET A 58 1.36 -16.76 20.52
C MET A 58 0.74 -18.15 20.62
N CYS A 59 1.53 -19.19 20.31
CA CYS A 59 1.12 -20.60 20.37
C CYS A 59 1.45 -21.27 21.71
N GLY A 60 1.19 -22.58 21.80
CA GLY A 60 1.61 -23.41 22.91
C GLY A 60 3.14 -23.52 23.01
N ARG A 61 3.68 -23.67 24.25
CA ARG A 61 5.12 -23.85 24.50
C ARG A 61 5.73 -24.98 23.66
N LYS A 62 5.04 -26.12 23.57
CA LYS A 62 5.50 -27.30 22.81
C LYS A 62 5.65 -26.99 21.30
N GLU A 63 4.70 -26.26 20.75
CA GLU A 63 4.71 -25.81 19.35
C GLU A 63 5.86 -24.84 19.06
N ALA A 64 6.09 -23.86 19.95
CA ALA A 64 7.19 -22.91 19.82
C ALA A 64 8.55 -23.61 19.85
N LEU A 65 8.74 -24.61 20.71
CA LEU A 65 9.96 -25.43 20.76
C LEU A 65 10.11 -26.32 19.52
N ALA A 66 9.03 -26.94 19.04
CA ALA A 66 9.03 -27.74 17.82
C ALA A 66 9.43 -26.90 16.60
N LEU A 67 8.85 -25.68 16.48
CA LEU A 67 9.18 -24.74 15.43
C LEU A 67 10.68 -24.37 15.46
N LEU A 68 11.24 -24.07 16.64
CA LEU A 68 12.67 -23.77 16.76
C LEU A 68 13.56 -24.96 16.36
N CYS A 69 13.17 -26.18 16.74
CA CYS A 69 13.92 -27.40 16.37
C CYS A 69 13.91 -27.63 14.84
N GLN A 70 12.80 -27.32 14.17
CA GLN A 70 12.63 -27.50 12.73
C GLN A 70 13.30 -26.38 11.91
N THR A 71 13.50 -25.20 12.47
CA THR A 71 14.09 -24.05 11.78
C THR A 71 15.61 -24.15 11.79
N ASN A 72 16.20 -24.57 10.67
CA ASN A 72 17.66 -24.62 10.51
C ASN A 72 18.09 -23.62 9.40
N PRO A 73 19.03 -22.69 9.66
CA PRO A 73 19.45 -21.69 8.67
C PRO A 73 19.97 -22.29 7.37
N ASN A 74 20.55 -23.50 7.42
CA ASN A 74 21.12 -24.17 6.25
C ASN A 74 20.08 -24.86 5.34
N THR A 75 18.86 -25.09 5.85
CA THR A 75 17.79 -25.78 5.11
C THR A 75 16.59 -24.85 4.82
N VAL A 76 16.55 -23.69 5.46
CA VAL A 76 15.47 -22.72 5.27
C VAL A 76 15.75 -21.87 4.02
N THR A 77 14.90 -22.01 3.03
CA THR A 77 14.90 -21.12 1.87
C THR A 77 14.30 -19.78 2.26
N VAL A 78 15.16 -18.79 2.45
CA VAL A 78 14.73 -17.40 2.69
C VAL A 78 14.92 -16.61 1.40
N PRO A 79 13.93 -15.85 0.94
CA PRO A 79 14.08 -15.01 -0.24
C PRO A 79 15.27 -14.05 -0.10
N GLU A 80 16.10 -13.95 -1.12
CA GLU A 80 17.35 -13.17 -1.10
C GLU A 80 17.12 -11.68 -0.81
N HIS A 81 15.97 -11.14 -1.26
CA HIS A 81 15.56 -9.76 -0.98
C HIS A 81 15.25 -9.50 0.51
N ALA A 82 14.75 -10.51 1.24
CA ALA A 82 14.52 -10.38 2.69
C ALA A 82 15.87 -10.32 3.45
N LEU A 83 16.87 -11.06 2.99
CA LEU A 83 18.24 -11.01 3.52
C LEU A 83 18.90 -9.66 3.22
N THR A 84 18.76 -9.15 1.99
CA THR A 84 19.27 -7.83 1.60
C THR A 84 18.65 -6.70 2.40
N SER A 85 17.35 -6.72 2.66
CA SER A 85 16.67 -5.70 3.48
C SER A 85 17.13 -5.69 4.94
N VAL A 86 17.35 -6.87 5.53
CA VAL A 86 17.86 -7.01 6.90
C VAL A 86 19.32 -6.57 6.99
N ALA A 87 20.14 -6.92 6.00
CA ALA A 87 21.53 -6.48 5.92
C ALA A 87 21.63 -4.96 5.76
N ALA A 88 20.82 -4.34 4.88
CA ALA A 88 20.75 -2.90 4.69
C ALA A 88 20.32 -2.16 5.96
N ALA A 89 19.29 -2.63 6.67
CA ALA A 89 18.84 -2.05 7.93
C ALA A 89 19.91 -2.13 9.03
N ARG A 90 20.68 -3.21 9.06
CA ARG A 90 21.81 -3.39 9.99
C ARG A 90 22.97 -2.44 9.68
N GLU A 91 23.35 -2.36 8.41
CA GLU A 91 24.43 -1.47 7.96
C GLU A 91 24.06 0.00 8.24
N LEU A 92 22.82 0.39 7.94
CA LEU A 92 22.30 1.70 8.32
C LEU A 92 22.48 1.97 9.81
N LYS A 93 22.02 1.06 10.67
CA LYS A 93 22.16 1.18 12.13
C LYS A 93 23.62 1.29 12.56
N ARG A 94 24.52 0.49 11.98
CA ARG A 94 25.96 0.51 12.28
C ARG A 94 26.59 1.85 11.92
N GLN A 95 26.31 2.38 10.73
CA GLN A 95 26.80 3.67 10.27
C GLN A 95 26.38 4.82 11.21
N TYR A 96 25.10 4.85 11.63
CA TYR A 96 24.61 5.90 12.52
C TYR A 96 25.14 5.76 13.95
N ILE A 97 25.24 4.55 14.49
CA ILE A 97 25.88 4.33 15.81
C ILE A 97 27.33 4.76 15.76
N SER A 98 28.08 4.42 14.72
CA SER A 98 29.50 4.82 14.60
C SER A 98 29.65 6.34 14.49
N ARG A 99 28.78 7.03 13.73
CA ARG A 99 28.73 8.50 13.66
C ARG A 99 28.42 9.13 15.02
N LEU A 100 27.44 8.61 15.75
CA LEU A 100 27.03 9.11 17.06
C LEU A 100 28.16 8.92 18.08
N VAL A 101 28.70 7.71 18.18
CA VAL A 101 29.82 7.38 19.10
C VAL A 101 31.05 8.21 18.74
N GLY A 102 31.37 8.37 17.44
CA GLY A 102 32.47 9.20 16.97
C GLY A 102 32.31 10.67 17.36
N LYS A 103 31.09 11.25 17.27
CA LYS A 103 30.85 12.65 17.71
C LYS A 103 30.97 12.81 19.22
N VAL A 104 30.46 11.85 20.00
CA VAL A 104 30.57 11.86 21.47
C VAL A 104 32.04 11.69 21.87
N ALA A 105 32.75 10.71 21.34
CA ALA A 105 34.18 10.49 21.61
C ALA A 105 35.02 11.71 21.24
N ALA A 106 34.79 12.29 20.07
CA ALA A 106 35.50 13.52 19.62
C ALA A 106 35.23 14.73 20.53
N ARG A 107 34.03 14.82 21.17
CA ARG A 107 33.72 15.88 22.16
C ARG A 107 34.58 15.71 23.42
N TYR A 108 34.61 14.48 23.99
CA TYR A 108 35.42 14.23 25.19
C TYR A 108 36.91 14.29 24.92
N PHE A 109 37.39 13.75 23.78
CA PHE A 109 38.76 13.85 23.35
C PHE A 109 39.19 15.32 23.25
N ARG A 110 38.42 16.16 22.58
CA ARG A 110 38.70 17.61 22.49
C ARG A 110 38.70 18.29 23.86
N ARG A 111 37.86 17.87 24.79
CA ARG A 111 37.79 18.43 26.13
C ARG A 111 39.03 18.11 26.97
N TRP A 112 39.59 16.92 26.82
CA TRP A 112 40.71 16.43 27.64
C TRP A 112 42.08 16.71 27.06
N PHE A 113 42.22 16.61 25.73
CA PHE A 113 43.53 16.65 25.06
C PHE A 113 43.82 17.95 24.31
N ILE A 114 42.81 18.78 23.99
CA ILE A 114 43.02 19.99 23.20
C ILE A 114 43.02 21.24 24.10
N PRO A 115 44.09 22.11 23.99
CA PRO A 115 44.18 23.39 24.71
C PRO A 115 42.96 24.30 24.47
N LYS A 116 42.62 25.11 25.48
CA LYS A 116 41.43 25.98 25.49
C LYS A 116 41.34 26.88 24.25
N TYR A 117 42.44 27.48 23.84
CA TYR A 117 42.49 28.43 22.71
C TYR A 117 42.16 27.73 21.38
N ILE A 118 42.70 26.54 21.15
CA ILE A 118 42.41 25.74 19.94
C ILE A 118 40.94 25.29 19.94
N ARG A 119 40.39 24.93 21.10
CA ARG A 119 38.96 24.58 21.22
C ARG A 119 38.07 25.77 20.86
N ILE A 120 38.40 26.97 21.25
CA ILE A 120 37.67 28.20 20.90
C ILE A 120 37.74 28.44 19.39
N ALA A 121 38.94 28.30 18.77
CA ALA A 121 39.07 28.43 17.32
C ALA A 121 38.21 27.42 16.55
N ILE A 122 38.23 26.13 16.95
CA ILE A 122 37.37 25.09 16.37
C ILE A 122 35.89 25.44 16.54
N LEU A 123 35.51 25.96 17.70
CA LEU A 123 34.14 26.38 18.00
C LEU A 123 33.70 27.53 17.08
N ALA A 124 34.58 28.54 16.88
CA ALA A 124 34.31 29.69 16.00
C ALA A 124 34.10 29.24 14.53
N VAL A 125 34.94 28.34 14.04
CA VAL A 125 34.79 27.77 12.68
C VAL A 125 33.47 27.02 12.53
N LYS A 126 33.09 26.24 13.54
CA LYS A 126 31.78 25.56 13.53
C LYS A 126 30.62 26.55 13.57
N ALA A 127 30.67 27.56 14.41
CA ALA A 127 29.66 28.59 14.53
C ALA A 127 29.48 29.37 13.21
N ALA A 128 30.55 29.65 12.50
CA ALA A 128 30.51 30.32 11.20
C ALA A 128 29.61 29.56 10.20
N ARG A 129 29.59 28.23 10.25
CA ARG A 129 28.68 27.40 9.38
C ARG A 129 27.21 27.64 9.69
N TYR A 130 26.83 27.70 10.97
CA TYR A 130 25.44 27.97 11.40
C TYR A 130 25.03 29.40 11.05
N ILE A 131 25.94 30.37 11.30
CA ILE A 131 25.69 31.78 10.97
C ILE A 131 25.53 31.96 9.47
N TRP A 132 26.34 31.29 8.64
CA TRP A 132 26.26 31.35 7.18
C TRP A 132 24.93 30.74 6.66
N LYS A 133 24.47 29.62 7.25
CA LYS A 133 23.20 29.01 6.93
C LYS A 133 22.02 29.96 7.23
N ALA A 134 22.07 30.61 8.39
CA ALA A 134 21.06 31.58 8.79
C ALA A 134 21.06 32.83 7.90
N LEU A 135 22.27 33.36 7.55
CA LEU A 135 22.38 34.51 6.66
C LEU A 135 21.79 34.22 5.26
N LYS A 136 22.07 33.04 4.72
CA LYS A 136 21.45 32.61 3.45
C LYS A 136 19.93 32.57 3.54
N CYS A 137 19.39 32.17 4.69
CA CYS A 137 17.97 32.11 4.93
C CYS A 137 17.36 33.52 4.98
N LEU A 138 17.97 34.43 5.72
CA LEU A 138 17.58 35.84 5.83
C LEU A 138 17.66 36.56 4.47
N LEU A 139 18.72 36.32 3.68
CA LEU A 139 18.85 36.89 2.33
C LEU A 139 17.72 36.42 1.36
N LYS A 140 17.11 35.27 1.64
CA LYS A 140 15.92 34.79 0.91
C LYS A 140 14.60 35.33 1.48
N GLY A 141 14.62 36.22 2.46
CA GLY A 141 13.44 36.77 3.13
C GLY A 141 12.69 35.77 4.00
N LYS A 142 13.33 34.67 4.42
CA LYS A 142 12.70 33.61 5.21
C LYS A 142 13.22 33.62 6.64
N LEU A 143 12.33 33.48 7.61
CA LEU A 143 12.64 33.27 9.02
C LEU A 143 12.39 31.81 9.37
N GLU A 144 13.43 31.00 9.29
CA GLU A 144 13.39 29.56 9.60
C GLU A 144 14.16 29.28 10.91
N VAL A 145 14.05 28.06 11.43
CA VAL A 145 14.70 27.59 12.66
C VAL A 145 16.22 27.80 12.64
N SER A 146 16.84 27.69 11.48
CA SER A 146 18.29 27.96 11.31
C SER A 146 18.72 29.35 11.79
N VAL A 147 17.78 30.35 11.76
CA VAL A 147 18.04 31.70 12.26
C VAL A 147 17.98 31.73 13.80
N LEU A 148 17.07 30.97 14.42
CA LEU A 148 17.02 30.81 15.89
C LEU A 148 18.31 30.20 16.43
N ASP A 149 18.73 29.08 15.84
CA ASP A 149 19.95 28.37 16.24
C ASP A 149 21.19 29.26 16.14
N ALA A 150 21.33 29.94 15.01
CA ALA A 150 22.47 30.86 14.78
C ALA A 150 22.44 32.02 15.76
N THR A 151 21.25 32.58 16.06
CA THR A 151 21.12 33.68 17.03
C THR A 151 21.54 33.22 18.42
N ALA A 152 21.07 32.04 18.85
CA ALA A 152 21.46 31.48 20.15
C ALA A 152 22.95 31.22 20.27
N ILE A 153 23.58 30.67 19.22
CA ILE A 153 25.01 30.43 19.15
C ILE A 153 25.78 31.78 19.19
N THR A 154 25.35 32.76 18.39
CA THR A 154 25.99 34.06 18.28
C THR A 154 25.93 34.85 19.60
N VAL A 155 24.75 34.90 20.25
CA VAL A 155 24.58 35.57 21.55
C VAL A 155 25.49 34.91 22.62
N SER A 156 25.55 33.57 22.62
CA SER A 156 26.44 32.85 23.55
C SER A 156 27.92 33.14 23.30
N LEU A 157 28.36 33.28 22.04
CA LEU A 157 29.72 33.64 21.68
C LEU A 157 30.09 35.07 22.09
N ILE A 158 29.17 36.04 21.84
CA ILE A 158 29.38 37.45 22.24
C ILE A 158 29.53 37.54 23.75
N ARG A 159 28.75 36.77 24.51
CA ARG A 159 28.90 36.69 25.97
C ARG A 159 30.12 35.95 26.45
N ARG A 160 30.97 35.42 25.58
CA ARG A 160 32.11 34.55 25.89
C ARG A 160 31.73 33.27 26.63
N ASP A 161 30.47 32.86 26.55
CA ASP A 161 30.01 31.58 27.09
C ASP A 161 30.21 30.46 26.06
N PHE A 162 31.46 30.12 25.86
CA PHE A 162 31.89 29.08 24.91
C PHE A 162 31.37 27.68 25.30
N LYS A 163 31.05 27.47 26.60
CA LYS A 163 30.52 26.21 27.09
C LYS A 163 29.09 26.00 26.59
N THR A 164 28.24 27.00 26.72
CA THR A 164 26.87 26.99 26.20
C THR A 164 26.83 26.87 24.69
N ALA A 165 27.58 27.75 23.96
CA ALA A 165 27.64 27.68 22.50
C ALA A 165 28.08 26.30 21.98
N GLY A 166 29.12 25.71 22.58
CA GLY A 166 29.60 24.39 22.21
C GLY A 166 28.63 23.24 22.58
N SER A 167 27.85 23.40 23.64
CA SER A 167 26.83 22.39 24.02
C SER A 167 25.64 22.44 23.09
N VAL A 168 25.19 23.64 22.73
CA VAL A 168 24.08 23.84 21.77
C VAL A 168 24.43 23.24 20.41
N MET A 169 25.59 23.63 19.82
CA MET A 169 25.99 23.05 18.54
C MET A 169 26.14 21.52 18.58
N PHE A 170 26.63 20.97 19.68
CA PHE A 170 26.70 19.51 19.85
C PHE A 170 25.36 18.87 19.91
N LEU A 171 24.39 19.45 20.63
CA LEU A 171 23.02 18.92 20.72
C LEU A 171 22.29 18.99 19.37
N LEU A 172 22.52 20.08 18.62
CA LEU A 172 21.98 20.21 17.25
C LEU A 172 22.58 19.14 16.32
N GLU A 173 23.91 18.92 16.33
CA GLU A 173 24.55 17.87 15.53
C GLU A 173 24.05 16.46 15.90
N ILE A 174 23.78 16.17 17.17
CA ILE A 174 23.20 14.91 17.62
C ILE A 174 21.73 14.80 17.17
N GLY A 175 20.96 15.88 17.29
CA GLY A 175 19.58 15.97 16.83
C GLY A 175 19.47 15.64 15.34
N GLU A 176 20.25 16.29 14.48
CA GLU A 176 20.29 16.04 13.05
C GLU A 176 20.63 14.58 12.70
N ILE A 177 21.59 13.96 13.42
CA ILE A 177 21.94 12.54 13.21
C ILE A 177 20.78 11.61 13.57
N LEU A 178 20.10 11.88 14.69
CA LEU A 178 18.98 11.03 15.15
C LEU A 178 17.74 11.20 14.27
N GLU A 179 17.50 12.41 13.78
CA GLU A 179 16.41 12.72 12.84
C GLU A 179 16.62 11.99 11.52
N ASP A 180 17.80 12.13 10.88
CA ASP A 180 18.17 11.43 9.65
C ASP A 180 18.10 9.90 9.82
N TRP A 181 18.56 9.38 10.97
CA TRP A 181 18.45 7.95 11.27
C TRP A 181 17.00 7.48 11.38
N THR A 182 16.15 8.22 12.11
CA THR A 182 14.74 7.84 12.31
C THR A 182 14.00 7.83 10.99
N HIS A 183 14.24 8.84 10.15
CA HIS A 183 13.64 8.96 8.81
C HIS A 183 14.08 7.81 7.89
N LYS A 184 15.39 7.61 7.71
CA LYS A 184 15.92 6.53 6.86
C LYS A 184 15.56 5.13 7.36
N LYS A 185 15.46 4.95 8.68
CA LYS A 185 14.98 3.69 9.25
C LYS A 185 13.52 3.44 8.88
N SER A 186 12.66 4.45 8.93
CA SER A 186 11.24 4.31 8.57
C SER A 186 11.08 3.94 7.10
N ILE A 187 11.86 4.55 6.20
CA ILE A 187 11.89 4.21 4.77
C ILE A 187 12.38 2.76 4.57
N SER A 188 13.47 2.38 5.23
CA SER A 188 14.02 1.02 5.13
C SER A 188 13.05 -0.04 5.67
N ASP A 189 12.37 0.23 6.79
CA ASP A 189 11.34 -0.66 7.37
C ASP A 189 10.14 -0.80 6.41
N LEU A 190 9.73 0.28 5.74
CA LEU A 190 8.66 0.27 4.73
C LEU A 190 9.09 -0.50 3.48
N ALA A 191 10.26 -0.23 2.92
CA ALA A 191 10.80 -0.94 1.76
C ALA A 191 10.91 -2.45 2.02
N GLY A 192 11.38 -2.83 3.22
CA GLY A 192 11.43 -4.23 3.65
C GLY A 192 10.06 -4.90 3.71
N SER A 193 9.01 -4.18 4.13
CA SER A 193 7.65 -4.74 4.17
C SER A 193 7.02 -4.86 2.77
N MET A 194 7.30 -3.92 1.87
CA MET A 194 6.80 -3.94 0.49
C MET A 194 7.48 -5.00 -0.37
N SER A 195 8.75 -5.33 -0.10
CA SER A 195 9.50 -6.35 -0.84
C SER A 195 9.03 -7.79 -0.59
N LEU A 196 8.22 -8.04 0.43
CA LEU A 196 7.69 -9.37 0.76
C LEU A 196 6.56 -9.85 -0.17
N ASN A 197 5.91 -8.95 -0.94
CA ASN A 197 4.86 -9.30 -1.89
C ASN A 197 5.44 -9.63 -3.28
N VAL A 198 5.97 -10.84 -3.43
CA VAL A 198 6.52 -11.33 -4.71
C VAL A 198 5.40 -11.98 -5.53
N GLY A 199 5.03 -11.38 -6.67
CA GLY A 199 4.12 -11.98 -7.63
C GLY A 199 4.69 -13.28 -8.24
N LYS A 200 3.81 -14.11 -8.80
CA LYS A 200 4.16 -15.27 -9.62
C LYS A 200 4.28 -14.83 -11.09
N VAL A 201 5.12 -15.52 -11.85
CA VAL A 201 5.41 -15.24 -13.26
C VAL A 201 5.36 -16.52 -14.06
N TRP A 202 4.84 -16.47 -15.28
CA TRP A 202 4.87 -17.59 -16.19
C TRP A 202 6.26 -17.71 -16.83
N LEU A 203 6.99 -18.78 -16.49
CA LEU A 203 8.28 -19.15 -17.10
C LEU A 203 8.01 -20.03 -18.32
N LYS A 204 8.56 -19.66 -19.48
CA LYS A 204 8.52 -20.47 -20.69
C LYS A 204 9.53 -21.62 -20.55
N THR A 205 9.08 -22.86 -20.67
CA THR A 205 9.93 -24.06 -20.68
C THR A 205 9.75 -24.80 -22.00
N GLU A 206 10.56 -25.80 -22.30
CA GLU A 206 10.46 -26.61 -23.53
C GLU A 206 9.14 -27.40 -23.65
N GLY A 207 8.30 -27.39 -22.62
CA GLY A 207 6.98 -28.01 -22.57
C GLY A 207 5.87 -26.95 -22.44
N GLN A 208 5.13 -26.99 -21.31
CA GLN A 208 4.09 -26.03 -20.98
C GLN A 208 4.63 -24.90 -20.10
N PRO A 209 4.05 -23.67 -20.16
CA PRO A 209 4.43 -22.58 -19.27
C PRO A 209 4.21 -22.99 -17.80
N VAL A 210 5.19 -22.70 -16.94
CA VAL A 210 5.13 -23.03 -15.52
C VAL A 210 5.04 -21.75 -14.69
N LEU A 211 4.08 -21.70 -13.77
CA LEU A 211 3.91 -20.54 -12.88
C LEU A 211 4.88 -20.62 -11.71
N VAL A 212 5.96 -19.82 -11.76
CA VAL A 212 7.02 -19.77 -10.75
C VAL A 212 6.99 -18.45 -9.96
N LYS A 213 7.65 -18.42 -8.81
CA LYS A 213 7.81 -17.15 -8.09
C LYS A 213 8.80 -16.26 -8.84
N SER A 214 8.53 -14.96 -8.88
CA SER A 214 9.42 -14.01 -9.56
C SER A 214 10.84 -13.96 -8.97
N SER A 215 11.04 -14.45 -7.72
CA SER A 215 12.37 -14.61 -7.10
C SER A 215 13.20 -15.78 -7.66
N GLU A 216 12.58 -16.68 -8.41
CA GLU A 216 13.24 -17.87 -9.00
C GLU A 216 13.73 -17.60 -10.43
N ILE A 217 13.32 -16.47 -11.03
CA ILE A 217 13.70 -16.04 -12.37
C ILE A 217 15.16 -15.56 -12.39
N ARG A 218 15.91 -16.02 -13.37
CA ARG A 218 17.32 -15.69 -13.62
C ARG A 218 17.48 -14.88 -14.91
N PRO A 219 18.60 -14.17 -15.08
CA PRO A 219 18.93 -13.57 -16.37
C PRO A 219 18.96 -14.64 -17.48
N ASN A 220 18.44 -14.27 -18.64
CA ASN A 220 18.20 -15.09 -19.81
C ASN A 220 17.02 -16.08 -19.72
N ASP A 221 16.30 -16.16 -18.59
CA ASP A 221 15.03 -16.86 -18.58
C ASP A 221 14.00 -16.15 -19.46
N GLU A 222 13.13 -16.92 -20.10
CA GLU A 222 12.04 -16.38 -20.91
C GLU A 222 10.72 -16.44 -20.12
N ILE A 223 10.08 -15.29 -19.94
CA ILE A 223 8.81 -15.18 -19.23
C ILE A 223 7.69 -14.78 -20.19
N ILE A 224 6.49 -15.26 -19.95
CA ILE A 224 5.30 -14.92 -20.73
C ILE A 224 4.46 -13.94 -19.92
N VAL A 225 4.09 -12.82 -20.58
CA VAL A 225 3.27 -11.76 -19.99
C VAL A 225 2.14 -11.44 -20.95
N GLY A 226 0.90 -11.66 -20.52
CA GLY A 226 -0.31 -11.44 -21.32
C GLY A 226 -1.00 -10.12 -21.02
N THR A 227 -2.05 -9.85 -21.77
CA THR A 227 -2.93 -8.68 -21.65
C THR A 227 -3.36 -8.40 -20.21
N GLY A 228 -3.37 -7.15 -19.80
CA GLY A 228 -3.74 -6.70 -18.47
C GLY A 228 -2.67 -6.95 -17.39
N SER A 229 -1.54 -7.56 -17.74
CA SER A 229 -0.47 -7.90 -16.81
C SER A 229 0.67 -6.89 -16.83
N MET A 230 1.26 -6.66 -15.66
CA MET A 230 2.46 -5.83 -15.54
C MET A 230 3.71 -6.63 -15.88
N ILE A 231 4.62 -6.05 -16.66
CA ILE A 231 5.93 -6.62 -16.98
C ILE A 231 6.78 -6.62 -15.70
N PRO A 232 7.18 -7.79 -15.18
CA PRO A 232 7.84 -7.87 -13.87
C PRO A 232 9.36 -7.63 -13.91
N PHE A 233 9.99 -7.70 -15.08
CA PHE A 233 11.45 -7.57 -15.27
C PHE A 233 11.79 -6.78 -16.51
N ASP A 234 12.92 -6.07 -16.46
CA ASP A 234 13.50 -5.47 -17.65
C ASP A 234 14.00 -6.58 -18.59
N GLY A 235 13.70 -6.47 -19.88
CA GLY A 235 14.07 -7.52 -20.82
C GLY A 235 13.93 -7.11 -22.28
N ILE A 236 14.19 -8.08 -23.16
CA ILE A 236 14.04 -7.95 -24.61
C ILE A 236 12.95 -8.92 -25.05
N VAL A 237 12.04 -8.45 -25.87
CA VAL A 237 10.99 -9.29 -26.46
C VAL A 237 11.63 -10.37 -27.33
N SER A 238 11.44 -11.64 -26.98
CA SER A 238 11.91 -12.79 -27.73
C SER A 238 10.84 -13.39 -28.63
N ASP A 239 9.53 -13.09 -28.37
CA ASP A 239 8.41 -13.55 -29.20
C ASP A 239 7.14 -12.75 -28.84
N GLY A 240 6.20 -12.65 -29.80
CA GLY A 240 4.93 -11.97 -29.59
C GLY A 240 4.94 -10.49 -29.95
N GLU A 241 3.75 -9.88 -29.83
CA GLU A 241 3.51 -8.47 -30.08
C GLU A 241 2.44 -7.95 -29.14
N ALA A 242 2.63 -6.73 -28.61
CA ALA A 242 1.69 -6.13 -27.66
C ALA A 242 1.75 -4.60 -27.67
N LEU A 243 0.64 -3.99 -27.26
CA LEU A 243 0.57 -2.58 -26.88
C LEU A 243 0.93 -2.45 -25.39
N VAL A 244 2.02 -1.74 -25.11
CA VAL A 244 2.57 -1.58 -23.77
C VAL A 244 2.39 -0.14 -23.30
N ASN A 245 1.67 0.05 -22.21
CA ASN A 245 1.54 1.33 -21.52
C ASN A 245 2.79 1.60 -20.69
N GLN A 246 3.47 2.70 -20.99
CA GLN A 246 4.69 3.13 -20.32
C GLN A 246 4.50 4.42 -19.51
N ALA A 247 3.27 4.82 -19.23
CA ALA A 247 2.94 6.05 -18.50
C ALA A 247 3.67 6.18 -17.16
N THR A 248 3.91 5.05 -16.49
CA THR A 248 4.68 4.96 -15.23
C THR A 248 6.12 5.42 -15.36
N LEU A 249 6.73 5.29 -16.55
CA LEU A 249 8.15 5.61 -16.78
C LEU A 249 8.32 6.93 -17.53
N THR A 250 7.45 7.21 -18.49
CA THR A 250 7.59 8.35 -19.40
C THR A 250 6.62 9.49 -19.08
N GLY A 251 5.57 9.22 -18.31
CA GLY A 251 4.47 10.16 -18.08
C GLY A 251 3.50 10.29 -19.26
N GLU A 252 3.75 9.59 -20.38
CA GLU A 252 2.91 9.63 -21.59
C GLU A 252 1.90 8.49 -21.55
N GLY A 253 0.61 8.81 -21.60
CA GLY A 253 -0.48 7.84 -21.51
C GLY A 253 -0.80 7.09 -22.81
N VAL A 254 -0.02 7.29 -23.89
CA VAL A 254 -0.24 6.60 -25.17
C VAL A 254 0.52 5.27 -25.18
N PRO A 255 -0.16 4.12 -25.34
CA PRO A 255 0.49 2.82 -25.41
C PRO A 255 1.42 2.71 -26.63
N VAL A 256 2.58 2.10 -26.42
CA VAL A 256 3.60 1.91 -27.47
C VAL A 256 3.61 0.45 -27.93
N ARG A 257 3.55 0.21 -29.23
CA ARG A 257 3.66 -1.12 -29.82
C ARG A 257 5.08 -1.68 -29.58
N ARG A 258 5.16 -2.89 -29.02
CA ARG A 258 6.39 -3.63 -28.78
C ARG A 258 6.32 -4.97 -29.50
N SER A 259 7.39 -5.29 -30.21
CA SER A 259 7.53 -6.51 -31.02
C SER A 259 8.92 -7.11 -30.84
N LEU A 260 9.19 -8.20 -31.52
CA LEU A 260 10.46 -8.95 -31.46
C LEU A 260 11.69 -8.03 -31.46
N GLY A 261 12.59 -8.22 -30.50
CA GLY A 261 13.81 -7.44 -30.34
C GLY A 261 13.64 -6.10 -29.61
N ALA A 262 12.42 -5.66 -29.32
CA ALA A 262 12.18 -4.42 -28.60
C ALA A 262 12.51 -4.56 -27.11
N THR A 263 13.08 -3.53 -26.51
CA THR A 263 13.31 -3.47 -25.07
C THR A 263 12.00 -3.14 -24.35
N VAL A 264 11.72 -3.85 -23.27
CA VAL A 264 10.60 -3.61 -22.37
C VAL A 264 11.09 -3.44 -20.95
N TYR A 265 10.36 -2.65 -20.16
CA TYR A 265 10.77 -2.22 -18.82
C TYR A 265 9.83 -2.77 -17.76
N ALA A 266 10.40 -3.19 -16.63
CA ALA A 266 9.63 -3.61 -15.47
C ALA A 266 8.76 -2.46 -14.93
N GLY A 267 7.50 -2.78 -14.61
CA GLY A 267 6.52 -1.79 -14.13
C GLY A 267 5.64 -1.20 -15.24
N THR A 268 5.89 -1.52 -16.52
CA THR A 268 4.99 -1.20 -17.63
C THR A 268 3.90 -2.27 -17.77
N VAL A 269 2.77 -1.93 -18.38
CA VAL A 269 1.59 -2.81 -18.45
C VAL A 269 1.24 -3.13 -19.89
N ILE A 270 0.95 -4.40 -20.17
CA ILE A 270 0.42 -4.82 -21.49
C ILE A 270 -1.07 -4.51 -21.54
N GLU A 271 -1.47 -3.58 -22.41
CA GLU A 271 -2.89 -3.26 -22.62
C GLU A 271 -3.57 -4.28 -23.55
N GLU A 272 -2.88 -4.69 -24.60
CA GLU A 272 -3.39 -5.64 -25.57
C GLU A 272 -2.25 -6.49 -26.14
N GLY A 273 -2.46 -7.78 -26.32
CA GLY A 273 -1.49 -8.74 -26.84
C GLY A 273 -0.78 -9.55 -25.78
N GLU A 274 0.26 -10.29 -26.18
CA GLU A 274 1.09 -11.13 -25.32
C GLU A 274 2.55 -11.02 -25.74
N LEU A 275 3.46 -10.98 -24.79
CA LEU A 275 4.90 -10.94 -25.01
C LEU A 275 5.62 -12.09 -24.30
N THR A 276 6.52 -12.73 -25.01
CA THR A 276 7.59 -13.51 -24.38
C THR A 276 8.80 -12.60 -24.22
N ILE A 277 9.29 -12.47 -23.01
CA ILE A 277 10.34 -11.51 -22.65
C ILE A 277 11.53 -12.30 -22.11
N ARG A 278 12.71 -12.12 -22.72
CA ARG A 278 13.96 -12.61 -22.18
C ARG A 278 14.50 -11.62 -21.17
N VAL A 279 14.62 -12.05 -19.92
CA VAL A 279 15.05 -11.23 -18.79
C VAL A 279 16.53 -10.86 -18.90
N THR A 280 16.86 -9.57 -18.78
CA THR A 280 18.24 -9.08 -18.95
C THR A 280 18.98 -8.83 -17.62
N GLN A 281 18.28 -8.62 -16.51
CA GLN A 281 18.90 -8.31 -15.21
C GLN A 281 18.32 -9.15 -14.07
N ASN A 282 19.14 -9.36 -13.02
CA ASN A 282 18.73 -10.07 -11.80
C ASN A 282 17.60 -9.34 -11.05
N ALA A 283 16.61 -10.09 -10.59
CA ALA A 283 15.40 -9.62 -9.91
C ALA A 283 15.62 -8.87 -8.57
N GLY A 284 16.79 -8.92 -7.98
CA GLY A 284 17.01 -8.52 -6.57
C GLY A 284 17.39 -7.05 -6.37
N ALA A 285 18.41 -6.56 -7.04
CA ALA A 285 18.98 -5.23 -6.79
C ALA A 285 18.10 -4.10 -7.34
N SER A 286 17.56 -4.24 -8.56
CA SER A 286 16.77 -3.18 -9.22
C SER A 286 15.39 -2.98 -8.58
N ARG A 287 14.83 -4.01 -7.94
CA ARG A 287 13.48 -3.94 -7.35
C ARG A 287 13.46 -3.23 -6.00
N TYR A 288 14.48 -3.47 -5.16
CA TYR A 288 14.64 -2.74 -3.91
C TYR A 288 14.91 -1.26 -4.16
N ASP A 289 15.77 -0.94 -5.10
CA ASP A 289 16.08 0.45 -5.48
C ASP A 289 14.85 1.15 -6.09
N LYS A 290 14.05 0.44 -6.93
CA LYS A 290 12.78 0.96 -7.44
C LYS A 290 11.75 1.18 -6.32
N ILE A 291 11.66 0.28 -5.34
CA ILE A 291 10.78 0.46 -4.17
C ILE A 291 11.25 1.65 -3.33
N VAL A 292 12.54 1.81 -3.09
CA VAL A 292 13.09 2.97 -2.38
C VAL A 292 12.79 4.26 -3.16
N THR A 293 13.01 4.27 -4.47
CA THR A 293 12.66 5.42 -5.34
C THR A 293 11.16 5.72 -5.30
N MET A 294 10.31 4.70 -5.38
CA MET A 294 8.86 4.85 -5.27
C MET A 294 8.44 5.41 -3.90
N ILE A 295 9.10 5.00 -2.83
CA ILE A 295 8.87 5.55 -1.48
C ILE A 295 9.32 7.01 -1.41
N GLU A 296 10.48 7.34 -2.00
CA GLU A 296 10.96 8.72 -2.09
C GLU A 296 10.06 9.60 -2.95
N GLU A 297 9.46 9.05 -4.02
CA GLU A 297 8.44 9.75 -4.82
C GLU A 297 7.12 9.88 -4.08
N THR A 298 6.70 8.85 -3.36
CA THR A 298 5.54 8.86 -2.44
C THR A 298 5.72 9.95 -1.37
N GLU A 299 6.95 10.17 -0.91
CA GLU A 299 7.29 11.24 0.04
C GLU A 299 7.15 12.63 -0.57
N LYS A 300 7.33 12.79 -1.89
CA LYS A 300 7.03 14.05 -2.60
C LYS A 300 5.53 14.36 -2.61
N LEU A 301 4.66 13.34 -2.47
CA LEU A 301 3.22 13.49 -2.29
C LEU A 301 2.86 13.74 -0.82
N LYS A 302 3.51 14.75 -0.22
CA LYS A 302 3.30 15.13 1.19
C LYS A 302 1.82 15.33 1.49
N SER A 303 1.40 14.90 2.68
CA SER A 303 0.05 15.18 3.16
C SER A 303 -0.14 16.69 3.40
N ASN A 304 -1.39 17.15 3.30
CA ASN A 304 -1.70 18.54 3.63
C ASN A 304 -1.40 18.86 5.10
N VAL A 305 -1.57 17.87 5.99
CA VAL A 305 -1.23 18.00 7.41
C VAL A 305 0.27 18.17 7.60
N GLU A 306 1.07 17.45 6.85
CA GLU A 306 2.53 17.55 6.86
C GLU A 306 2.99 18.93 6.36
N SER A 307 2.46 19.38 5.22
CA SER A 307 2.72 20.72 4.69
C SER A 307 2.25 21.83 5.63
N LYS A 308 1.05 21.69 6.21
CA LYS A 308 0.53 22.65 7.20
C LYS A 308 1.38 22.70 8.47
N ALA A 309 1.90 21.55 8.92
CA ALA A 309 2.76 21.49 10.09
C ALA A 309 4.13 22.13 9.84
N GLU A 310 4.73 21.93 8.67
CA GLU A 310 5.94 22.63 8.26
C GLU A 310 5.73 24.16 8.22
N HIS A 311 4.66 24.61 7.59
CA HIS A 311 4.28 26.02 7.55
C HIS A 311 3.96 26.61 8.93
N LEU A 312 3.28 25.86 9.80
CA LEU A 312 3.00 26.31 11.16
C LEU A 312 4.27 26.41 11.99
N ALA A 313 5.17 25.45 11.84
CA ALA A 313 6.46 25.46 12.51
C ALA A 313 7.28 26.70 12.14
N ASP A 314 7.36 27.04 10.86
CA ASP A 314 8.07 28.25 10.41
C ASP A 314 7.36 29.53 10.83
N LYS A 315 6.02 29.58 10.88
CA LYS A 315 5.24 30.70 11.41
C LYS A 315 5.45 30.94 12.92
N LEU A 316 5.85 29.93 13.67
CA LEU A 316 6.14 30.08 15.10
C LEU A 316 7.48 30.75 15.38
N VAL A 317 8.42 30.77 14.42
CA VAL A 317 9.74 31.38 14.58
C VAL A 317 9.69 32.88 14.97
N PRO A 318 8.91 33.74 14.28
CA PRO A 318 8.76 35.14 14.70
C PRO A 318 8.21 35.29 16.13
N PHE A 319 7.27 34.43 16.54
CA PHE A 319 6.70 34.46 17.90
C PHE A 319 7.75 34.06 18.96
N THR A 320 8.63 33.12 18.62
CA THR A 320 9.75 32.73 19.50
C THR A 320 10.73 33.89 19.69
N PHE A 321 11.05 34.64 18.61
CA PHE A 321 11.86 35.85 18.71
C PHE A 321 11.17 36.93 19.54
N PHE A 322 9.89 37.18 19.31
CA PHE A 322 9.10 38.14 20.10
C PHE A 322 9.07 37.75 21.57
N GLY A 323 8.77 36.47 21.90
CA GLY A 323 8.80 35.95 23.26
C GLY A 323 10.16 36.08 23.91
N THR A 324 11.23 35.80 23.17
CA THR A 324 12.62 35.98 23.65
C THR A 324 12.92 37.44 23.98
N ALA A 325 12.56 38.37 23.09
CA ALA A 325 12.73 39.81 23.31
C ALA A 325 11.91 40.30 24.51
N LEU A 326 10.67 39.88 24.63
CA LEU A 326 9.78 40.19 25.74
C LEU A 326 10.35 39.73 27.08
N VAL A 327 10.78 38.46 27.18
CA VAL A 327 11.41 37.90 28.38
C VAL A 327 12.69 38.68 28.73
N TRP A 328 13.51 39.03 27.75
CA TRP A 328 14.69 39.87 28.00
C TRP A 328 14.32 41.26 28.52
N LEU A 329 13.31 41.87 27.94
CA LEU A 329 12.86 43.24 28.34
C LEU A 329 12.32 43.24 29.76
N LEU A 330 11.52 42.23 30.14
CA LEU A 330 10.92 42.12 31.46
C LEU A 330 11.89 41.68 32.55
N THR A 331 12.77 40.72 32.22
CA THR A 331 13.67 40.14 33.23
C THR A 331 15.08 40.75 33.25
N ARG A 332 15.45 41.47 32.17
CA ARG A 332 16.81 41.96 31.91
C ARG A 332 17.91 40.87 32.01
N ASN A 333 17.46 39.60 31.88
CA ASN A 333 18.34 38.43 32.00
C ASN A 333 18.42 37.68 30.68
N ILE A 334 19.58 37.78 30.02
CA ILE A 334 19.83 37.16 28.72
C ILE A 334 19.75 35.61 28.83
N THR A 335 20.16 35.05 29.99
CA THR A 335 20.11 33.58 30.17
C THR A 335 18.68 33.07 30.16
N LYS A 336 17.74 33.79 30.78
CA LYS A 336 16.32 33.47 30.72
C LYS A 336 15.74 33.65 29.31
N ALA A 337 16.12 34.68 28.60
CA ALA A 337 15.73 34.90 27.21
C ALA A 337 16.27 33.79 26.29
N LEU A 338 17.53 33.37 26.47
CA LEU A 338 18.11 32.23 25.72
C LEU A 338 17.37 30.93 25.96
N SER A 339 16.78 30.71 27.15
CA SER A 339 15.97 29.51 27.42
C SER A 339 14.73 29.40 26.54
N VAL A 340 14.12 30.56 26.17
CA VAL A 340 13.00 30.59 25.20
C VAL A 340 13.51 30.25 23.80
N LEU A 341 14.64 30.82 23.39
CA LEU A 341 15.22 30.63 22.08
C LEU A 341 15.71 29.18 21.85
N MET A 342 16.04 28.44 22.92
CA MET A 342 16.54 27.07 22.85
C MET A 342 15.42 26.02 22.70
N VAL A 343 14.18 26.40 22.85
CA VAL A 343 13.02 25.49 22.74
C VAL A 343 12.29 25.76 21.42
N ASP A 344 12.60 24.93 20.43
CA ASP A 344 11.99 25.02 19.12
C ASP A 344 10.79 24.05 18.98
N PHE A 345 9.70 24.54 18.38
CA PHE A 345 8.51 23.73 18.13
C PHE A 345 8.61 22.95 16.82
N SER A 346 9.46 23.39 15.89
CA SER A 346 9.45 22.90 14.52
C SER A 346 10.17 21.56 14.35
N CYS A 347 11.29 21.35 15.04
CA CYS A 347 12.06 20.10 14.94
C CYS A 347 11.20 18.85 15.27
N ALA A 348 10.45 18.93 16.37
CA ALA A 348 9.60 17.82 16.78
C ALA A 348 8.44 17.56 15.82
N LEU A 349 7.85 18.61 15.26
CA LEU A 349 6.75 18.48 14.27
C LEU A 349 7.27 17.93 12.95
N LYS A 350 8.37 18.46 12.43
CA LYS A 350 9.00 18.02 11.17
C LYS A 350 9.47 16.55 11.22
N LEU A 351 9.76 16.01 12.41
CA LEU A 351 10.12 14.61 12.58
C LEU A 351 8.90 13.71 12.83
N ALA A 352 8.03 14.08 13.78
CA ALA A 352 6.98 13.19 14.29
C ALA A 352 5.88 12.91 13.26
N ILE A 353 5.53 13.88 12.41
CA ILE A 353 4.43 13.74 11.45
C ILE A 353 4.81 12.82 10.29
N PRO A 354 5.91 13.03 9.54
CA PRO A 354 6.32 12.10 8.49
C PRO A 354 6.52 10.67 9.01
N VAL A 355 7.14 10.52 10.18
CA VAL A 355 7.34 9.20 10.80
C VAL A 355 6.01 8.52 11.15
N THR A 356 5.00 9.28 11.59
CA THR A 356 3.65 8.74 11.84
C THR A 356 2.99 8.26 10.55
N VAL A 357 3.09 9.05 9.47
CA VAL A 357 2.55 8.72 8.15
C VAL A 357 3.24 7.48 7.57
N LEU A 358 4.57 7.43 7.58
CA LEU A 358 5.34 6.26 7.13
C LEU A 358 5.00 5.00 7.96
N SER A 359 4.76 5.16 9.27
CA SER A 359 4.33 4.05 10.13
C SER A 359 2.93 3.55 9.76
N ALA A 360 2.02 4.46 9.39
CA ALA A 360 0.69 4.11 8.90
C ALA A 360 0.75 3.37 7.56
N ILE A 361 1.54 3.85 6.60
CA ILE A 361 1.73 3.19 5.30
C ILE A 361 2.32 1.79 5.49
N ARG A 362 3.34 1.65 6.35
CA ARG A 362 3.92 0.35 6.68
C ARG A 362 2.90 -0.62 7.30
N GLU A 363 2.04 -0.12 8.19
CA GLU A 363 1.02 -0.93 8.85
C GLU A 363 -0.09 -1.31 7.87
N ALA A 364 -0.53 -0.40 6.99
CA ALA A 364 -1.45 -0.69 5.89
C ALA A 364 -0.92 -1.83 5.01
N ASN A 365 0.37 -1.77 4.64
CA ASN A 365 0.99 -2.81 3.82
C ASN A 365 1.04 -4.18 4.52
N ALA A 366 1.14 -4.22 5.85
CA ALA A 366 1.06 -5.47 6.61
C ALA A 366 -0.33 -6.13 6.57
N TYR A 367 -1.36 -5.35 6.24
CA TYR A 367 -2.74 -5.81 5.96
C TYR A 367 -3.01 -5.99 4.46
N GLY A 368 -1.99 -6.07 3.61
CA GLY A 368 -2.16 -6.22 2.17
C GLY A 368 -2.68 -4.96 1.45
N ILE A 369 -2.60 -3.78 2.10
CA ILE A 369 -3.07 -2.50 1.56
C ILE A 369 -1.87 -1.65 1.15
N THR A 370 -1.68 -1.43 -0.13
CA THR A 370 -0.62 -0.57 -0.66
C THR A 370 -1.14 0.86 -0.87
N VAL A 371 -0.48 1.84 -0.27
CA VAL A 371 -0.87 3.26 -0.32
C VAL A 371 0.23 4.05 -1.02
N LYS A 372 -0.11 4.79 -2.07
CA LYS A 372 0.84 5.58 -2.88
C LYS A 372 1.28 6.90 -2.23
N GLY A 373 0.67 7.32 -1.12
CA GLY A 373 1.07 8.55 -0.43
C GLY A 373 0.27 8.86 0.82
N GLY A 374 0.89 9.56 1.77
CA GLY A 374 0.28 9.95 3.05
C GLY A 374 -0.97 10.84 2.89
N LYS A 375 -1.04 11.64 1.83
CA LYS A 375 -2.20 12.48 1.52
C LYS A 375 -3.48 11.66 1.35
N PHE A 376 -3.37 10.43 0.84
CA PHE A 376 -4.52 9.57 0.62
C PHE A 376 -5.08 9.01 1.93
N LEU A 377 -4.20 8.65 2.90
CA LEU A 377 -4.65 8.27 4.24
C LEU A 377 -5.34 9.44 4.97
N GLU A 378 -4.84 10.67 4.79
CA GLU A 378 -5.49 11.87 5.32
C GLU A 378 -6.89 12.05 4.71
N LYS A 379 -7.01 11.91 3.38
CA LYS A 379 -8.29 11.99 2.68
C LYS A 379 -9.25 10.88 3.10
N ILE A 380 -8.77 9.63 3.23
CA ILE A 380 -9.56 8.51 3.78
C ILE A 380 -10.08 8.82 5.19
N ALA A 381 -9.26 9.44 6.05
CA ALA A 381 -9.69 9.82 7.40
C ALA A 381 -10.74 10.94 7.42
N ALA A 382 -10.79 11.79 6.40
CA ALA A 382 -11.71 12.91 6.27
C ALA A 382 -12.91 12.61 5.36
N ALA A 383 -12.91 11.46 4.66
CA ALA A 383 -13.94 11.12 3.69
C ALA A 383 -15.31 10.97 4.34
N ASN A 384 -16.34 11.54 3.71
CA ASN A 384 -17.72 11.42 4.11
C ASN A 384 -18.60 10.71 3.08
N THR A 385 -18.10 10.54 1.85
CA THR A 385 -18.80 9.86 0.77
C THR A 385 -17.94 8.73 0.23
N ILE A 386 -18.52 7.54 0.10
CA ILE A 386 -17.88 6.39 -0.50
C ILE A 386 -18.76 5.81 -1.60
N VAL A 387 -18.16 5.59 -2.76
CA VAL A 387 -18.83 5.08 -3.96
C VAL A 387 -18.25 3.70 -4.27
N PHE A 388 -19.12 2.72 -4.36
CA PHE A 388 -18.77 1.35 -4.75
C PHE A 388 -19.23 1.08 -6.18
N ASP A 389 -18.35 0.54 -7.00
CA ASP A 389 -18.82 -0.21 -8.15
C ASP A 389 -19.45 -1.52 -7.68
N LYS A 390 -20.41 -2.05 -8.45
CA LYS A 390 -21.05 -3.33 -8.12
C LYS A 390 -20.13 -4.50 -8.50
N THR A 391 -19.79 -4.59 -9.78
CA THR A 391 -19.16 -5.77 -10.38
C THR A 391 -17.70 -5.88 -9.99
N GLY A 392 -17.27 -7.05 -9.48
CA GLY A 392 -15.89 -7.24 -9.02
C GLY A 392 -15.53 -6.54 -7.72
N THR A 393 -16.42 -5.69 -7.19
CA THR A 393 -16.24 -4.95 -5.93
C THR A 393 -17.19 -5.49 -4.85
N LEU A 394 -18.48 -5.21 -4.94
CA LEU A 394 -19.50 -5.78 -4.03
C LEU A 394 -19.84 -7.23 -4.38
N THR A 395 -19.57 -7.63 -5.61
CA THR A 395 -19.69 -9.01 -6.11
C THR A 395 -18.30 -9.61 -6.35
N LYS A 396 -18.25 -10.92 -6.60
CA LYS A 396 -16.98 -11.65 -6.84
C LYS A 396 -16.49 -11.58 -8.29
N ALA A 397 -17.26 -10.97 -9.22
CA ALA A 397 -17.04 -11.05 -10.67
C ALA A 397 -16.87 -12.49 -11.17
N ASN A 398 -17.56 -13.41 -10.53
CA ASN A 398 -17.53 -14.83 -10.81
C ASN A 398 -18.95 -15.33 -11.00
N PRO A 399 -19.58 -15.01 -12.15
CA PRO A 399 -20.99 -15.37 -12.42
C PRO A 399 -21.19 -16.87 -12.28
N THR A 400 -22.38 -17.24 -11.82
CA THR A 400 -22.82 -18.63 -11.66
C THR A 400 -24.18 -18.82 -12.30
N VAL A 401 -24.46 -20.02 -12.79
CA VAL A 401 -25.80 -20.38 -13.29
C VAL A 401 -26.73 -20.61 -12.09
N HIS A 402 -27.69 -19.72 -11.93
CA HIS A 402 -28.70 -19.84 -10.88
C HIS A 402 -29.76 -20.91 -11.24
N SER A 403 -30.29 -20.85 -12.45
CA SER A 403 -31.29 -21.81 -12.94
C SER A 403 -31.34 -21.84 -14.47
N VAL A 404 -31.83 -22.94 -15.00
CA VAL A 404 -32.11 -23.11 -16.44
C VAL A 404 -33.59 -23.38 -16.60
N VAL A 405 -34.28 -22.59 -17.42
CA VAL A 405 -35.69 -22.70 -17.70
C VAL A 405 -35.84 -23.19 -19.13
N SER A 406 -36.24 -24.44 -19.31
CA SER A 406 -36.52 -25.05 -20.64
C SER A 406 -37.88 -24.62 -21.18
N PHE A 407 -37.97 -24.34 -22.48
CA PHE A 407 -39.18 -23.98 -23.22
C PHE A 407 -39.57 -25.05 -24.26
N CYS A 408 -38.89 -26.18 -24.27
CA CYS A 408 -39.12 -27.33 -25.11
C CYS A 408 -39.26 -28.60 -24.28
N ASP A 409 -39.46 -29.76 -24.90
CA ASP A 409 -39.63 -31.06 -24.20
C ASP A 409 -38.33 -31.61 -23.58
N LYS A 410 -37.20 -30.98 -23.87
CA LYS A 410 -35.91 -31.37 -23.31
C LYS A 410 -35.70 -30.85 -21.89
N SER A 411 -34.96 -31.61 -21.09
CA SER A 411 -34.71 -31.27 -19.70
C SER A 411 -33.81 -30.02 -19.53
N PRO A 412 -33.93 -29.30 -18.41
CA PRO A 412 -33.00 -28.18 -18.11
C PRO A 412 -31.51 -28.58 -18.15
N ASP A 413 -31.19 -29.80 -17.75
CA ASP A 413 -29.80 -30.30 -17.77
C ASP A 413 -29.30 -30.57 -19.18
N GLU A 414 -30.18 -31.04 -20.08
CA GLU A 414 -29.87 -31.20 -21.50
C GLU A 414 -29.66 -29.83 -22.18
N MET A 415 -30.46 -28.84 -21.85
CA MET A 415 -30.29 -27.46 -22.34
C MET A 415 -28.96 -26.84 -21.83
N LEU A 416 -28.62 -27.09 -20.57
CA LEU A 416 -27.35 -26.64 -20.01
C LEU A 416 -26.14 -27.32 -20.70
N ARG A 417 -26.28 -28.62 -21.03
CA ARG A 417 -25.26 -29.38 -21.75
C ARG A 417 -25.02 -28.81 -23.15
N ILE A 418 -26.07 -28.51 -23.89
CA ILE A 418 -26.00 -27.89 -25.23
C ILE A 418 -25.36 -26.51 -25.16
N ALA A 419 -25.77 -25.67 -24.19
CA ALA A 419 -25.23 -24.37 -23.99
C ALA A 419 -23.72 -24.41 -23.64
N ALA A 420 -23.32 -25.35 -22.77
CA ALA A 420 -21.93 -25.51 -22.38
C ALA A 420 -21.04 -25.94 -23.57
N CYS A 421 -21.57 -26.84 -24.43
CA CYS A 421 -20.85 -27.26 -25.63
C CYS A 421 -20.55 -26.11 -26.60
N LEU A 422 -21.48 -25.15 -26.74
CA LEU A 422 -21.25 -23.96 -27.60
C LEU A 422 -20.33 -22.93 -26.96
N GLU A 423 -20.51 -22.70 -25.66
CA GLU A 423 -19.78 -21.66 -24.92
C GLU A 423 -18.32 -22.05 -24.60
N GLU A 424 -17.96 -23.34 -24.64
CA GLU A 424 -16.60 -23.82 -24.33
C GLU A 424 -15.53 -23.22 -25.27
N HIS A 425 -15.90 -22.86 -26.50
CA HIS A 425 -14.97 -22.35 -27.52
C HIS A 425 -14.65 -20.86 -27.38
N PHE A 426 -15.47 -20.11 -26.63
CA PHE A 426 -15.31 -18.65 -26.48
C PHE A 426 -15.28 -18.25 -25.00
N PRO A 427 -14.16 -18.44 -24.33
CA PRO A 427 -14.07 -18.29 -22.88
C PRO A 427 -14.21 -16.81 -22.47
N HIS A 428 -15.39 -16.43 -22.03
CA HIS A 428 -15.68 -15.20 -21.31
C HIS A 428 -16.40 -15.52 -19.98
N SER A 429 -16.62 -14.54 -19.12
CA SER A 429 -17.09 -14.75 -17.75
C SER A 429 -18.41 -15.55 -17.68
N ILE A 430 -19.37 -15.24 -18.55
CA ILE A 430 -20.66 -15.92 -18.63
C ILE A 430 -20.52 -17.34 -19.22
N ALA A 431 -19.74 -17.50 -20.29
CA ALA A 431 -19.45 -18.80 -20.89
C ALA A 431 -18.80 -19.75 -19.87
N ASN A 432 -17.79 -19.26 -19.15
CA ASN A 432 -17.12 -20.02 -18.09
C ASN A 432 -18.10 -20.44 -16.97
N ALA A 433 -19.12 -19.62 -16.67
CA ALA A 433 -20.14 -19.97 -15.69
C ALA A 433 -21.02 -21.14 -16.18
N VAL A 434 -21.44 -21.11 -17.45
CA VAL A 434 -22.24 -22.15 -18.08
C VAL A 434 -21.46 -23.47 -18.14
N VAL A 435 -20.22 -23.43 -18.64
CA VAL A 435 -19.35 -24.61 -18.74
C VAL A 435 -19.09 -25.23 -17.35
N ARG A 436 -18.81 -24.39 -16.36
CA ARG A 436 -18.58 -24.83 -14.98
C ARG A 436 -19.83 -25.49 -14.39
N ALA A 437 -20.99 -24.87 -14.55
CA ALA A 437 -22.26 -25.45 -14.06
C ALA A 437 -22.54 -26.81 -14.67
N ALA A 438 -22.25 -27.01 -15.98
CA ALA A 438 -22.35 -28.29 -16.64
C ALA A 438 -21.36 -29.32 -16.06
N LYS A 439 -20.12 -28.93 -15.82
CA LYS A 439 -19.07 -29.78 -15.21
C LYS A 439 -19.43 -30.20 -13.79
N GLU A 440 -19.94 -29.29 -12.97
CA GLU A 440 -20.40 -29.60 -11.59
C GLU A 440 -21.52 -30.59 -11.54
N LYS A 441 -22.40 -30.62 -12.56
CA LYS A 441 -23.47 -31.60 -12.72
C LYS A 441 -23.03 -32.89 -13.44
N ASN A 442 -21.73 -33.02 -13.78
CA ASN A 442 -21.17 -34.13 -14.55
C ASN A 442 -21.89 -34.34 -15.92
N LEU A 443 -22.32 -33.27 -16.55
CA LEU A 443 -22.91 -33.28 -17.87
C LEU A 443 -21.80 -33.38 -18.91
N ILE A 444 -21.31 -34.60 -19.17
CA ILE A 444 -20.30 -34.86 -20.18
C ILE A 444 -20.91 -34.68 -21.56
N HIS A 445 -20.20 -33.96 -22.45
CA HIS A 445 -20.57 -33.86 -23.85
C HIS A 445 -19.35 -34.17 -24.71
N ASP A 446 -19.54 -34.98 -25.72
CA ASP A 446 -18.63 -35.05 -26.86
C ASP A 446 -18.90 -33.82 -27.75
N GLU A 447 -17.96 -33.40 -28.59
CA GLU A 447 -18.19 -32.29 -29.54
C GLU A 447 -19.39 -32.66 -30.45
N MET A 448 -20.53 -32.03 -30.19
CA MET A 448 -21.82 -32.33 -30.88
C MET A 448 -22.10 -31.38 -32.04
N HIS A 449 -21.27 -30.35 -32.21
CA HIS A 449 -21.46 -29.30 -33.20
C HIS A 449 -20.50 -29.43 -34.38
N THR A 450 -20.85 -28.84 -35.52
CA THR A 450 -19.98 -28.78 -36.70
C THR A 450 -18.98 -27.61 -36.58
N LYS A 451 -19.32 -26.43 -37.09
CA LYS A 451 -18.50 -25.21 -37.01
C LYS A 451 -19.20 -24.21 -36.12
N VAL A 452 -18.45 -23.67 -35.14
CA VAL A 452 -18.96 -22.61 -34.27
C VAL A 452 -18.59 -21.27 -34.87
N GLU A 453 -19.58 -20.41 -35.08
CA GLU A 453 -19.39 -19.04 -35.56
C GLU A 453 -19.68 -18.06 -34.41
N TYR A 454 -18.68 -17.22 -34.10
CA TYR A 454 -18.84 -16.16 -33.09
C TYR A 454 -19.30 -14.87 -33.75
N VAL A 455 -20.45 -14.37 -33.33
CA VAL A 455 -20.96 -13.05 -33.73
C VAL A 455 -20.52 -12.05 -32.68
N VAL A 456 -19.55 -11.20 -33.02
CA VAL A 456 -18.88 -10.27 -32.08
C VAL A 456 -19.92 -9.43 -31.32
N ALA A 457 -19.83 -9.44 -29.99
CA ALA A 457 -20.68 -8.74 -29.02
C ALA A 457 -22.16 -9.18 -28.98
N HIS A 458 -22.56 -10.23 -29.72
CA HIS A 458 -23.97 -10.67 -29.81
C HIS A 458 -24.21 -12.09 -29.29
N GLY A 459 -23.43 -13.08 -29.74
CA GLY A 459 -23.62 -14.46 -29.35
C GLY A 459 -22.86 -15.46 -30.21
N VAL A 460 -23.26 -16.73 -30.09
CA VAL A 460 -22.66 -17.87 -30.78
C VAL A 460 -23.69 -18.57 -31.62
N LYS A 461 -23.30 -18.94 -32.84
CA LYS A 461 -24.13 -19.71 -33.80
C LYS A 461 -23.43 -21.01 -34.16
N SER A 462 -24.18 -22.12 -34.20
CA SER A 462 -23.66 -23.41 -34.67
C SER A 462 -24.76 -24.31 -35.16
N THR A 463 -24.42 -25.52 -35.60
CA THR A 463 -25.37 -26.59 -35.97
C THR A 463 -25.10 -27.84 -35.14
N ILE A 464 -26.10 -28.35 -34.45
CA ILE A 464 -26.01 -29.56 -33.63
C ILE A 464 -27.06 -30.55 -34.18
N ASP A 465 -26.64 -31.76 -34.54
CA ASP A 465 -27.50 -32.80 -35.12
C ASP A 465 -28.37 -32.34 -36.29
N GLY A 466 -27.86 -31.38 -37.09
CA GLY A 466 -28.58 -30.81 -38.25
C GLY A 466 -29.51 -29.65 -37.91
N ALA A 467 -29.75 -29.34 -36.64
CA ALA A 467 -30.54 -28.21 -36.16
C ALA A 467 -29.68 -26.97 -35.97
N GLU A 468 -30.15 -25.78 -36.36
CA GLU A 468 -29.47 -24.51 -36.09
C GLU A 468 -29.61 -24.15 -34.62
N VAL A 469 -28.49 -23.92 -33.93
CA VAL A 469 -28.48 -23.56 -32.49
C VAL A 469 -27.80 -22.21 -32.31
N LEU A 470 -28.51 -21.32 -31.62
CA LEU A 470 -28.03 -19.97 -31.30
C LEU A 470 -28.04 -19.77 -29.79
N ILE A 471 -26.98 -19.17 -29.27
CA ILE A 471 -26.91 -18.77 -27.87
C ILE A 471 -26.39 -17.32 -27.75
N GLY A 472 -27.09 -16.49 -26.95
CA GLY A 472 -26.68 -15.10 -26.83
C GLY A 472 -27.66 -14.21 -26.07
N SER A 473 -27.53 -12.89 -26.30
CA SER A 473 -28.36 -11.85 -25.68
C SER A 473 -29.82 -11.89 -26.22
N TYR A 474 -30.72 -11.17 -25.55
CA TYR A 474 -32.11 -10.98 -26.04
C TYR A 474 -32.14 -10.39 -27.45
N HIS A 475 -31.34 -9.31 -27.66
CA HIS A 475 -31.25 -8.63 -28.95
C HIS A 475 -30.80 -9.59 -30.04
N PHE A 476 -29.75 -10.36 -29.82
CA PHE A 476 -29.26 -11.32 -30.80
C PHE A 476 -30.28 -12.38 -31.16
N ILE A 477 -30.92 -12.99 -30.17
CA ILE A 477 -31.85 -14.12 -30.41
C ILE A 477 -33.18 -13.67 -31.03
N PHE A 478 -33.77 -12.55 -30.54
CA PHE A 478 -35.12 -12.15 -30.94
C PHE A 478 -35.14 -11.06 -32.00
N GLU A 479 -34.23 -10.10 -31.97
CA GLU A 479 -34.23 -8.94 -32.88
C GLU A 479 -33.40 -9.22 -34.12
N ASP A 480 -32.17 -9.76 -33.98
CA ASP A 480 -31.28 -10.01 -35.11
C ASP A 480 -31.65 -11.30 -35.84
N MET A 481 -31.90 -12.38 -35.09
CA MET A 481 -32.13 -13.72 -35.63
C MET A 481 -33.63 -14.10 -35.72
N GLY A 482 -34.52 -13.30 -35.16
CA GLY A 482 -35.97 -13.44 -35.30
C GLY A 482 -36.57 -14.70 -34.67
N ALA A 483 -35.95 -15.28 -33.65
CA ALA A 483 -36.45 -16.46 -32.96
C ALA A 483 -37.80 -16.18 -32.32
N ALA A 484 -38.69 -17.19 -32.31
CA ALA A 484 -40.03 -17.09 -31.75
C ALA A 484 -40.14 -17.78 -30.38
N VAL A 485 -41.03 -17.28 -29.50
CA VAL A 485 -41.35 -17.95 -28.25
C VAL A 485 -42.42 -19.01 -28.53
N PRO A 486 -42.26 -20.26 -28.05
CA PRO A 486 -43.28 -21.31 -28.24
C PRO A 486 -44.63 -20.91 -27.66
N LEU A 487 -45.69 -21.17 -28.44
CA LEU A 487 -47.06 -20.81 -28.08
C LEU A 487 -47.47 -21.36 -26.69
N GLY A 488 -48.01 -20.48 -25.85
CA GLY A 488 -48.43 -20.83 -24.48
C GLY A 488 -47.34 -20.80 -23.42
N THR A 489 -46.10 -20.43 -23.79
CA THR A 489 -44.98 -20.31 -22.85
C THR A 489 -44.59 -18.88 -22.53
N GLU A 490 -45.30 -17.88 -23.07
CA GLU A 490 -44.97 -16.44 -22.85
C GLU A 490 -45.06 -16.06 -21.36
N GLN A 491 -46.06 -16.60 -20.64
CA GLN A 491 -46.16 -16.36 -19.19
C GLN A 491 -44.98 -16.94 -18.42
N LYS A 492 -44.42 -18.06 -18.87
CA LYS A 492 -43.23 -18.66 -18.27
C LYS A 492 -42.00 -17.79 -18.47
N LEU A 493 -41.86 -17.16 -19.64
CA LEU A 493 -40.77 -16.20 -19.93
C LEU A 493 -40.89 -14.93 -19.06
N LEU A 494 -42.11 -14.39 -18.92
CA LEU A 494 -42.42 -13.24 -18.09
C LEU A 494 -42.23 -13.53 -16.59
N ALA A 495 -42.41 -14.76 -16.15
CA ALA A 495 -42.20 -15.16 -14.76
C ALA A 495 -40.74 -15.27 -14.35
N ILE A 496 -39.78 -15.28 -15.30
CA ILE A 496 -38.37 -15.28 -15.00
C ILE A 496 -37.98 -13.90 -14.41
N SER A 497 -37.43 -13.94 -13.21
CA SER A 497 -37.02 -12.70 -12.50
C SER A 497 -36.04 -11.87 -13.34
N SER A 498 -36.32 -10.58 -13.44
CA SER A 498 -35.40 -9.59 -14.07
C SER A 498 -34.17 -9.31 -13.23
N ALA A 499 -34.04 -9.90 -12.03
CA ALA A 499 -32.87 -9.79 -11.18
C ALA A 499 -31.65 -10.57 -11.73
N TYR A 500 -31.85 -11.51 -12.63
CA TYR A 500 -30.80 -12.32 -13.23
C TYR A 500 -30.41 -11.78 -14.61
N SER A 501 -29.13 -11.90 -14.95
CA SER A 501 -28.68 -11.82 -16.34
C SER A 501 -29.17 -13.04 -17.07
N ARG A 502 -29.75 -12.85 -18.26
CA ARG A 502 -30.41 -13.93 -19.03
C ARG A 502 -29.60 -14.21 -20.29
N LEU A 503 -29.22 -15.45 -20.47
CA LEU A 503 -28.64 -15.97 -21.69
C LEU A 503 -29.70 -16.85 -22.38
N TYR A 504 -30.00 -16.55 -23.63
CA TYR A 504 -31.05 -17.19 -24.38
C TYR A 504 -30.47 -18.24 -25.33
N LEU A 505 -31.05 -19.41 -25.36
CA LEU A 505 -30.74 -20.52 -26.26
C LEU A 505 -31.91 -20.75 -27.21
N SER A 506 -31.68 -20.71 -28.50
CA SER A 506 -32.65 -20.98 -29.56
C SER A 506 -32.24 -22.20 -30.37
N ILE A 507 -33.19 -23.02 -30.77
CA ILE A 507 -33.02 -24.18 -31.64
C ILE A 507 -34.03 -24.05 -32.80
N ASP A 508 -33.58 -24.11 -34.05
CA ASP A 508 -34.37 -23.98 -35.29
C ASP A 508 -35.35 -22.81 -35.25
N GLY A 509 -34.86 -21.63 -34.76
CA GLY A 509 -35.68 -20.42 -34.70
C GLY A 509 -36.71 -20.36 -33.56
N TRP A 510 -36.73 -21.31 -32.63
CA TRP A 510 -37.58 -21.30 -31.46
C TRP A 510 -36.81 -21.18 -30.17
N LEU A 511 -37.30 -20.39 -29.22
CA LEU A 511 -36.69 -20.30 -27.89
C LEU A 511 -36.73 -21.68 -27.21
N ALA A 512 -35.57 -22.27 -26.96
CA ALA A 512 -35.42 -23.58 -26.34
C ALA A 512 -35.17 -23.50 -24.84
N ALA A 513 -34.37 -22.53 -24.38
CA ALA A 513 -34.12 -22.33 -22.97
C ALA A 513 -33.67 -20.88 -22.63
N VAL A 514 -33.86 -20.50 -21.37
CA VAL A 514 -33.27 -19.29 -20.76
C VAL A 514 -32.41 -19.75 -19.59
N ILE A 515 -31.13 -19.39 -19.64
CA ILE A 515 -30.15 -19.65 -18.58
C ILE A 515 -30.05 -18.37 -17.74
N CYS A 516 -30.46 -18.47 -16.49
CA CYS A 516 -30.41 -17.37 -15.53
C CYS A 516 -29.04 -17.35 -14.83
N ILE A 517 -28.33 -16.25 -14.95
CA ILE A 517 -26.98 -16.09 -14.44
C ILE A 517 -26.99 -15.03 -13.35
N GLU A 518 -26.33 -15.33 -12.24
CA GLU A 518 -26.21 -14.48 -11.09
C GLU A 518 -24.72 -14.22 -10.82
N ASP A 519 -24.36 -12.97 -10.53
CA ASP A 519 -23.06 -12.61 -9.97
C ASP A 519 -23.20 -12.48 -8.45
N PRO A 520 -22.73 -13.48 -7.67
CA PRO A 520 -23.03 -13.56 -6.25
C PRO A 520 -22.38 -12.42 -5.48
N LEU A 521 -23.16 -11.80 -4.59
CA LEU A 521 -22.66 -10.82 -3.63
C LEU A 521 -21.60 -11.46 -2.73
N ARG A 522 -20.62 -10.65 -2.33
CA ARG A 522 -19.69 -11.04 -1.27
C ARG A 522 -20.44 -11.16 0.06
N ALA A 523 -20.21 -12.25 0.77
CA ALA A 523 -20.89 -12.53 2.03
C ALA A 523 -20.64 -11.44 3.09
N GLU A 524 -19.46 -10.83 3.05
CA GLU A 524 -19.02 -9.77 3.96
C GLU A 524 -19.55 -8.37 3.59
N ALA A 525 -20.13 -8.15 2.40
CA ALA A 525 -20.50 -6.82 1.93
C ALA A 525 -21.50 -6.09 2.86
N PRO A 526 -22.60 -6.71 3.36
CA PRO A 526 -23.51 -6.03 4.28
C PRO A 526 -22.83 -5.59 5.58
N ASP A 527 -22.01 -6.47 6.17
CA ASP A 527 -21.26 -6.16 7.40
C ASP A 527 -20.27 -5.01 7.20
N VAL A 528 -19.59 -4.98 6.05
CA VAL A 528 -18.64 -3.91 5.72
C VAL A 528 -19.35 -2.59 5.58
N ILE A 529 -20.49 -2.54 4.87
CA ILE A 529 -21.29 -1.33 4.72
C ILE A 529 -21.79 -0.82 6.09
N ALA A 530 -22.28 -1.71 6.94
CA ALA A 530 -22.71 -1.35 8.30
C ALA A 530 -21.55 -0.75 9.12
N GLN A 531 -20.38 -1.38 9.10
CA GLN A 531 -19.19 -0.86 9.80
C GLN A 531 -18.68 0.46 9.22
N LEU A 532 -18.82 0.71 7.93
CA LEU A 532 -18.44 1.99 7.33
C LEU A 532 -19.38 3.13 7.77
N LYS A 533 -20.68 2.85 7.94
CA LYS A 533 -21.63 3.80 8.55
C LYS A 533 -21.25 4.16 9.99
N GLU A 534 -20.84 3.17 10.79
CA GLU A 534 -20.34 3.40 12.16
C GLU A 534 -19.03 4.20 12.20
N LEU A 535 -18.28 4.26 11.09
CA LEU A 535 -17.03 5.00 10.93
C LEU A 535 -17.22 6.37 10.26
N ASP A 536 -18.42 6.98 10.40
CA ASP A 536 -18.75 8.34 9.95
C ASP A 536 -18.64 8.53 8.42
N PHE A 537 -19.11 7.53 7.61
CA PHE A 537 -19.46 7.78 6.23
C PHE A 537 -20.94 8.18 6.14
N ASP A 538 -21.19 9.42 5.72
CA ASP A 538 -22.54 10.01 5.64
C ASP A 538 -23.30 9.50 4.40
N ASN A 539 -22.57 9.15 3.33
CA ASN A 539 -23.14 8.73 2.05
C ASN A 539 -22.40 7.49 1.52
N ILE A 540 -23.08 6.37 1.49
CA ILE A 540 -22.62 5.14 0.85
C ILE A 540 -23.42 4.92 -0.42
N VAL A 541 -22.76 4.97 -1.57
CA VAL A 541 -23.37 4.93 -2.89
C VAL A 541 -22.93 3.69 -3.66
N MET A 542 -23.84 3.03 -4.33
CA MET A 542 -23.55 1.97 -5.28
C MET A 542 -23.82 2.47 -6.71
N MET A 543 -22.90 2.19 -7.63
CA MET A 543 -23.07 2.45 -9.07
C MET A 543 -22.92 1.17 -9.87
N THR A 544 -23.75 1.00 -10.89
CA THR A 544 -23.72 -0.17 -11.76
C THR A 544 -24.28 0.14 -13.14
N GLY A 545 -23.78 -0.56 -14.17
CA GLY A 545 -24.37 -0.59 -15.49
C GLY A 545 -25.61 -1.48 -15.61
N ASP A 546 -25.99 -2.22 -14.55
CA ASP A 546 -27.17 -3.10 -14.57
C ASP A 546 -28.47 -2.31 -14.58
N SER A 547 -29.55 -3.05 -14.90
CA SER A 547 -30.91 -2.51 -14.85
C SER A 547 -31.29 -2.01 -13.45
N LYS A 548 -32.16 -1.01 -13.40
CA LYS A 548 -32.65 -0.39 -12.17
C LYS A 548 -33.23 -1.41 -11.18
N HIS A 549 -33.85 -2.47 -11.68
CA HIS A 549 -34.50 -3.51 -10.85
C HIS A 549 -33.45 -4.38 -10.15
N THR A 550 -32.41 -4.82 -10.89
CA THR A 550 -31.29 -5.58 -10.34
C THR A 550 -30.51 -4.76 -9.32
N ALA A 551 -30.20 -3.51 -9.68
CA ALA A 551 -29.46 -2.58 -8.82
C ALA A 551 -30.20 -2.34 -7.48
N LYS A 552 -31.54 -2.15 -7.52
CA LYS A 552 -32.35 -1.97 -6.32
C LYS A 552 -32.30 -3.19 -5.40
N SER A 553 -32.48 -4.39 -5.96
CA SER A 553 -32.45 -5.65 -5.18
C SER A 553 -31.12 -5.83 -4.45
N ILE A 554 -30.00 -5.46 -5.09
CA ILE A 554 -28.66 -5.55 -4.50
C ILE A 554 -28.46 -4.45 -3.45
N ALA A 555 -28.86 -3.21 -3.75
CA ALA A 555 -28.77 -2.08 -2.82
C ALA A 555 -29.51 -2.36 -1.51
N ASP A 556 -30.71 -2.91 -1.60
CA ASP A 556 -31.53 -3.28 -0.43
C ASP A 556 -30.85 -4.40 0.40
N LYS A 557 -30.22 -5.39 -0.26
CA LYS A 557 -29.51 -6.50 0.42
C LYS A 557 -28.23 -6.03 1.12
N VAL A 558 -27.49 -5.11 0.50
CA VAL A 558 -26.20 -4.65 1.01
C VAL A 558 -26.39 -3.50 2.02
N GLY A 559 -27.47 -2.75 1.91
CA GLY A 559 -27.81 -1.66 2.82
C GLY A 559 -27.09 -0.33 2.50
N VAL A 560 -26.81 -0.05 1.23
CA VAL A 560 -26.28 1.26 0.79
C VAL A 560 -27.36 2.35 0.89
N ASP A 561 -26.93 3.63 0.99
CA ASP A 561 -27.87 4.76 1.16
C ASP A 561 -28.51 5.19 -0.17
N ARG A 562 -27.74 5.11 -1.25
CA ARG A 562 -28.18 5.48 -2.61
C ARG A 562 -27.60 4.51 -3.63
N PHE A 563 -28.31 4.30 -4.73
CA PHE A 563 -27.79 3.55 -5.87
C PHE A 563 -28.14 4.26 -7.18
N TYR A 564 -27.28 4.03 -8.17
CA TYR A 564 -27.44 4.48 -9.55
C TYR A 564 -27.27 3.29 -10.48
N ALA A 565 -28.25 3.10 -11.35
CA ALA A 565 -28.34 1.99 -12.30
C ALA A 565 -28.14 2.51 -13.72
N GLU A 566 -27.76 1.63 -14.65
CA GLU A 566 -27.58 1.94 -16.07
C GLU A 566 -26.56 3.07 -16.31
N VAL A 567 -25.52 3.15 -15.46
CA VAL A 567 -24.54 4.23 -15.45
C VAL A 567 -23.33 3.87 -16.32
N LEU A 568 -22.99 4.75 -17.26
CA LEU A 568 -21.79 4.63 -18.08
C LEU A 568 -20.53 5.07 -17.29
N PRO A 569 -19.32 4.63 -17.69
CA PRO A 569 -18.07 4.98 -17.01
C PRO A 569 -17.85 6.51 -16.86
N GLU A 570 -18.17 7.29 -17.90
CA GLU A 570 -18.03 8.75 -17.86
C GLU A 570 -19.03 9.40 -16.90
N GLU A 571 -20.21 8.83 -16.74
CA GLU A 571 -21.23 9.34 -15.82
C GLU A 571 -20.84 9.09 -14.36
N LYS A 572 -20.15 7.97 -14.08
CA LYS A 572 -19.55 7.71 -12.77
C LYS A 572 -18.56 8.82 -12.38
N ALA A 573 -17.68 9.19 -13.32
CA ALA A 573 -16.70 10.26 -13.09
C ALA A 573 -17.37 11.61 -12.89
N ARG A 574 -18.44 11.93 -13.67
CA ARG A 574 -19.21 13.17 -13.52
C ARG A 574 -19.89 13.25 -12.15
N PHE A 575 -20.53 12.20 -11.68
CA PHE A 575 -21.14 12.12 -10.35
C PHE A 575 -20.11 12.44 -9.24
N ILE A 576 -18.92 11.84 -9.32
CA ILE A 576 -17.84 12.08 -8.36
C ILE A 576 -17.45 13.56 -8.36
N GLN A 577 -17.31 14.19 -9.53
CA GLN A 577 -17.00 15.61 -9.65
C GLN A 577 -18.10 16.50 -9.05
N GLU A 578 -19.37 16.14 -9.26
CA GLU A 578 -20.52 16.85 -8.67
C GLU A 578 -20.54 16.76 -7.14
N GLU A 579 -20.27 15.57 -6.57
CA GLU A 579 -20.18 15.41 -5.11
C GLU A 579 -19.01 16.20 -4.52
N LYS A 580 -17.86 16.22 -5.20
CA LYS A 580 -16.70 17.06 -4.81
C LYS A 580 -17.03 18.55 -4.90
N ALA A 581 -17.77 18.99 -5.90
CA ALA A 581 -18.21 20.40 -6.02
C ALA A 581 -19.15 20.84 -4.88
N LYS A 582 -19.89 19.89 -4.28
CA LYS A 582 -20.69 20.11 -3.06
C LYS A 582 -19.85 20.19 -1.78
N GLY A 583 -18.54 19.98 -1.86
CA GLY A 583 -17.61 19.98 -0.72
C GLY A 583 -17.41 18.63 -0.06
N ASN A 584 -17.93 17.54 -0.63
CA ASN A 584 -17.74 16.20 -0.13
C ASN A 584 -16.32 15.70 -0.44
N THR A 585 -15.75 14.90 0.45
CA THR A 585 -14.52 14.13 0.19
C THR A 585 -14.92 12.74 -0.23
N VAL A 586 -14.66 12.40 -1.49
CA VAL A 586 -15.17 11.20 -2.16
C VAL A 586 -14.11 10.14 -2.30
N VAL A 587 -14.42 8.93 -1.86
CA VAL A 587 -13.65 7.70 -2.10
C VAL A 587 -14.38 6.88 -3.15
N MET A 588 -13.69 6.45 -4.21
CA MET A 588 -14.22 5.52 -5.22
C MET A 588 -13.53 4.17 -5.08
N ILE A 589 -14.33 3.09 -5.08
CA ILE A 589 -13.84 1.71 -5.03
C ILE A 589 -14.33 0.96 -6.25
N GLY A 590 -13.41 0.35 -6.99
CA GLY A 590 -13.71 -0.40 -8.20
C GLY A 590 -12.69 -1.50 -8.48
N ASP A 591 -12.95 -2.31 -9.51
CA ASP A 591 -12.01 -3.32 -10.02
C ASP A 591 -11.02 -2.74 -11.04
N GLY A 592 -11.31 -1.58 -11.57
CA GLY A 592 -10.42 -0.65 -12.22
C GLY A 592 -10.29 -0.70 -13.72
N VAL A 593 -10.86 -1.66 -14.44
CA VAL A 593 -10.77 -1.62 -15.91
C VAL A 593 -11.75 -0.59 -16.47
N ASN A 594 -13.02 -0.70 -16.09
CA ASN A 594 -14.09 0.20 -16.54
C ASN A 594 -14.21 1.45 -15.68
N ASP A 595 -13.66 1.45 -14.47
CA ASP A 595 -13.80 2.51 -13.48
C ASP A 595 -12.63 3.49 -13.44
N SER A 596 -11.63 3.34 -14.32
CA SER A 596 -10.44 4.17 -14.36
C SER A 596 -10.72 5.68 -14.36
N PRO A 597 -11.70 6.21 -15.14
CA PRO A 597 -12.06 7.62 -15.10
C PRO A 597 -12.66 8.04 -13.76
N ALA A 598 -13.45 7.18 -13.12
CA ALA A 598 -14.06 7.42 -11.82
C ALA A 598 -13.03 7.38 -10.69
N LEU A 599 -12.13 6.37 -10.70
CA LEU A 599 -11.04 6.24 -9.73
C LEU A 599 -10.11 7.46 -9.72
N SER A 600 -9.73 7.95 -10.92
CA SER A 600 -8.86 9.13 -11.05
C SER A 600 -9.56 10.45 -10.71
N SER A 601 -10.88 10.54 -10.84
CA SER A 601 -11.67 11.73 -10.52
C SER A 601 -11.94 11.88 -9.01
N ALA A 602 -11.87 10.79 -8.25
CA ALA A 602 -12.12 10.77 -6.80
C ALA A 602 -11.03 11.52 -6.01
N ASP A 603 -11.28 11.82 -4.75
CA ASP A 603 -10.23 12.27 -3.83
C ASP A 603 -9.29 11.14 -3.47
N VAL A 604 -9.81 9.91 -3.44
CA VAL A 604 -9.04 8.67 -3.31
C VAL A 604 -9.70 7.58 -4.15
N GLY A 605 -8.95 7.05 -5.12
CA GLY A 605 -9.32 5.85 -5.86
C GLY A 605 -8.73 4.60 -5.21
N ILE A 606 -9.57 3.59 -4.94
CA ILE A 606 -9.18 2.31 -4.35
C ILE A 606 -9.46 1.19 -5.34
N ALA A 607 -8.43 0.43 -5.73
CA ALA A 607 -8.59 -0.77 -6.54
C ALA A 607 -8.51 -2.03 -5.67
N ILE A 608 -9.45 -2.96 -5.86
CA ILE A 608 -9.47 -4.29 -5.22
C ILE A 608 -8.78 -5.31 -6.12
N SER A 609 -8.07 -6.24 -5.52
CA SER A 609 -6.92 -7.02 -5.92
C SER A 609 -6.98 -7.88 -7.19
N ASN A 610 -8.09 -8.28 -7.71
CA ASN A 610 -8.10 -9.10 -8.92
C ASN A 610 -8.29 -8.27 -10.20
N GLY A 611 -8.35 -6.95 -10.05
CA GLY A 611 -8.39 -6.02 -11.15
C GLY A 611 -7.11 -6.06 -12.00
N ALA A 612 -7.25 -5.68 -13.26
CA ALA A 612 -6.16 -5.57 -14.21
C ALA A 612 -5.00 -4.73 -13.65
N ALA A 613 -3.79 -4.97 -14.09
CA ALA A 613 -2.61 -4.22 -13.67
C ALA A 613 -2.76 -2.69 -13.90
N ILE A 614 -3.56 -2.30 -14.89
CA ILE A 614 -3.94 -0.91 -15.20
C ILE A 614 -4.67 -0.25 -14.03
N ALA A 615 -5.58 -0.98 -13.36
CA ALA A 615 -6.29 -0.46 -12.19
C ALA A 615 -5.37 -0.11 -11.04
N ARG A 616 -4.38 -0.99 -10.78
CA ARG A 616 -3.36 -0.76 -9.74
C ARG A 616 -2.48 0.44 -10.04
N GLU A 617 -2.26 0.71 -11.32
CA GLU A 617 -1.47 1.85 -11.77
C GLU A 617 -2.22 3.18 -11.54
N ILE A 618 -3.50 3.22 -11.84
CA ILE A 618 -4.34 4.43 -11.74
C ILE A 618 -4.78 4.71 -10.30
N ALA A 619 -5.13 3.67 -9.54
CA ALA A 619 -5.63 3.83 -8.18
C ALA A 619 -4.56 4.37 -7.22
N ASP A 620 -4.98 5.21 -6.28
CA ASP A 620 -4.15 5.78 -5.22
C ASP A 620 -3.83 4.75 -4.12
N ILE A 621 -4.73 3.81 -3.92
CA ILE A 621 -4.62 2.72 -2.95
C ILE A 621 -5.02 1.42 -3.61
N THR A 622 -4.25 0.37 -3.38
CA THR A 622 -4.54 -0.99 -3.85
C THR A 622 -4.68 -1.95 -2.67
N ILE A 623 -5.71 -2.78 -2.71
CA ILE A 623 -5.96 -3.83 -1.72
C ILE A 623 -5.61 -5.17 -2.38
N ALA A 624 -4.59 -5.87 -1.87
CA ALA A 624 -4.07 -7.12 -2.46
C ALA A 624 -4.91 -8.35 -2.11
N GLU A 625 -5.67 -8.33 -1.04
CA GLU A 625 -6.55 -9.42 -0.63
C GLU A 625 -7.95 -9.20 -1.20
N ASP A 626 -8.60 -10.29 -1.61
CA ASP A 626 -9.98 -10.28 -2.10
C ASP A 626 -10.98 -10.22 -0.92
N ASP A 627 -10.79 -9.23 -0.02
CA ASP A 627 -11.58 -9.03 1.20
C ASP A 627 -11.94 -7.55 1.38
N LEU A 628 -13.23 -7.25 1.31
CA LEU A 628 -13.77 -5.91 1.54
C LEU A 628 -13.50 -5.37 2.97
N LYS A 629 -13.26 -6.23 3.96
CA LYS A 629 -12.94 -5.82 5.34
C LYS A 629 -11.67 -4.99 5.42
N SER A 630 -10.80 -5.11 4.43
CA SER A 630 -9.59 -4.29 4.30
C SER A 630 -9.91 -2.79 4.18
N ILE A 631 -11.08 -2.41 3.61
CA ILE A 631 -11.53 -1.02 3.53
C ILE A 631 -11.83 -0.46 4.93
N VAL A 632 -12.49 -1.23 5.76
CA VAL A 632 -12.78 -0.88 7.17
C VAL A 632 -11.48 -0.72 7.95
N THR A 633 -10.52 -1.64 7.74
CA THR A 633 -9.19 -1.58 8.35
C THR A 633 -8.44 -0.32 7.92
N LEU A 634 -8.47 0.01 6.62
CA LEU A 634 -7.87 1.22 6.07
C LEU A 634 -8.46 2.49 6.71
N ARG A 635 -9.79 2.57 6.83
CA ARG A 635 -10.48 3.70 7.48
C ARG A 635 -10.07 3.84 8.95
N LYS A 636 -10.10 2.74 9.71
CA LYS A 636 -9.68 2.72 11.13
C LYS A 636 -8.22 3.16 11.29
N LEU A 637 -7.33 2.66 10.44
CA LEU A 637 -5.92 3.02 10.43
C LEU A 637 -5.70 4.50 10.14
N SER A 638 -6.40 5.04 9.15
CA SER A 638 -6.33 6.45 8.76
C SER A 638 -6.81 7.38 9.89
N ILE A 639 -7.91 7.04 10.55
CA ILE A 639 -8.41 7.77 11.72
C ILE A 639 -7.41 7.69 12.88
N ALA A 640 -6.83 6.51 13.14
CA ALA A 640 -5.84 6.31 14.20
C ALA A 640 -4.56 7.12 13.94
N MET A 641 -4.12 7.20 12.67
CA MET A 641 -3.01 8.04 12.23
C MET A 641 -3.28 9.51 12.57
N MET A 642 -4.42 10.05 12.18
CA MET A 642 -4.80 11.45 12.44
C MET A 642 -4.91 11.74 13.94
N LYS A 643 -5.50 10.83 14.71
CA LYS A 643 -5.55 10.94 16.20
C LYS A 643 -4.14 10.95 16.82
N ARG A 644 -3.20 10.14 16.30
CA ARG A 644 -1.80 10.13 16.76
C ARG A 644 -1.10 11.43 16.42
N ILE A 645 -1.27 11.97 15.21
CA ILE A 645 -0.71 13.27 14.81
C ILE A 645 -1.21 14.36 15.76
N GLY A 646 -2.52 14.42 16.02
CA GLY A 646 -3.11 15.38 16.95
C GLY A 646 -2.60 15.24 18.39
N ARG A 647 -2.37 14.01 18.87
CA ARG A 647 -1.77 13.76 20.18
C ARG A 647 -0.31 14.19 20.23
N ASN A 648 0.49 13.88 19.21
CA ASN A 648 1.88 14.31 19.12
C ASN A 648 1.97 15.84 19.15
N TYR A 649 1.13 16.53 18.38
CA TYR A 649 1.06 17.99 18.38
C TYR A 649 0.80 18.57 19.78
N ARG A 650 -0.21 18.06 20.48
CA ARG A 650 -0.52 18.50 21.86
C ARG A 650 0.64 18.20 22.82
N SER A 651 1.28 17.04 22.70
CA SER A 651 2.45 16.68 23.55
C SER A 651 3.63 17.62 23.31
N ILE A 652 3.91 17.97 22.05
CA ILE A 652 4.97 18.90 21.68
C ILE A 652 4.70 20.28 22.29
N LEU A 653 3.49 20.79 22.14
CA LEU A 653 3.09 22.08 22.73
C LEU A 653 3.24 22.10 24.26
N SER A 654 2.77 21.03 24.92
CA SER A 654 2.79 20.95 26.40
C SER A 654 4.23 20.86 26.94
N VAL A 655 5.05 19.99 26.34
CA VAL A 655 6.45 19.83 26.79
C VAL A 655 7.25 21.10 26.53
N ASN A 656 7.14 21.68 25.34
CA ASN A 656 7.91 22.89 25.00
C ASN A 656 7.44 24.10 25.80
N GLY A 657 6.13 24.26 26.02
CA GLY A 657 5.58 25.31 26.88
C GLY A 657 6.07 25.17 28.34
N GLY A 658 6.10 23.95 28.86
CA GLY A 658 6.65 23.66 30.19
C GLY A 658 8.15 23.97 30.30
N LEU A 659 8.94 23.62 29.26
CA LEU A 659 10.38 23.92 29.23
C LEU A 659 10.66 25.42 29.17
N ILE A 660 9.87 26.17 28.39
CA ILE A 660 9.96 27.65 28.36
C ILE A 660 9.63 28.21 29.75
N ALA A 661 8.57 27.77 30.40
CA ALA A 661 8.21 28.24 31.74
C ALA A 661 9.30 27.96 32.78
N LEU A 662 9.89 26.76 32.77
CA LEU A 662 11.02 26.37 33.63
C LEU A 662 12.27 27.20 33.34
N GLY A 663 12.54 27.53 32.10
CA GLY A 663 13.68 28.38 31.70
C GLY A 663 13.50 29.83 32.11
N VAL A 664 12.32 30.40 31.88
CA VAL A 664 11.99 31.79 32.24
C VAL A 664 11.94 31.99 33.75
N SER A 665 11.41 31.03 34.50
CA SER A 665 11.44 31.06 35.98
C SER A 665 12.86 30.98 36.55
N GLY A 666 13.81 30.45 35.78
CA GLY A 666 15.23 30.28 36.20
C GLY A 666 15.51 28.93 36.86
N PHE A 667 14.52 28.03 36.97
CA PHE A 667 14.73 26.68 37.52
C PHE A 667 15.58 25.79 36.60
N ALA A 668 15.57 26.05 35.29
CA ALA A 668 16.39 25.29 34.33
C ALA A 668 17.33 26.19 33.53
N GLN A 669 18.57 25.71 33.31
CA GLN A 669 19.53 26.39 32.44
C GLN A 669 19.18 26.12 30.95
N PRO A 670 19.55 27.05 30.03
CA PRO A 670 19.30 26.89 28.57
C PRO A 670 19.82 25.56 27.98
N THR A 671 20.95 25.07 28.48
CA THR A 671 21.54 23.78 28.07
C THR A 671 20.69 22.60 28.55
N THR A 672 20.07 22.69 29.71
CA THR A 672 19.20 21.65 30.26
C THR A 672 17.85 21.61 29.51
N THR A 673 17.26 22.78 29.24
CA THR A 673 16.03 22.89 28.45
C THR A 673 16.24 22.35 27.03
N ALA A 674 17.35 22.70 26.37
CA ALA A 674 17.70 22.16 25.05
C ALA A 674 17.92 20.64 25.08
N MET A 675 18.55 20.09 26.11
CA MET A 675 18.76 18.64 26.24
C MET A 675 17.42 17.90 26.41
N ILE A 676 16.53 18.38 27.27
CA ILE A 676 15.21 17.78 27.50
C ILE A 676 14.35 17.92 26.24
N HIS A 677 14.40 19.08 25.56
CA HIS A 677 13.72 19.31 24.29
C HIS A 677 14.11 18.27 23.24
N ASN A 678 15.43 18.08 22.98
CA ASN A 678 15.91 17.08 22.03
C ASN A 678 15.56 15.65 22.43
N ALA A 679 15.62 15.33 23.75
CA ALA A 679 15.20 14.02 24.24
C ALA A 679 13.69 13.77 24.06
N SER A 680 12.85 14.79 24.26
CA SER A 680 11.40 14.70 24.03
C SER A 680 11.07 14.56 22.56
N THR A 681 11.74 15.30 21.67
CA THR A 681 11.60 15.20 20.21
C THR A 681 11.91 13.78 19.74
N LEU A 682 13.04 13.21 20.17
CA LEU A 682 13.38 11.83 19.87
C LEU A 682 12.35 10.84 20.45
N GLY A 683 11.93 11.06 21.69
CA GLY A 683 10.92 10.23 22.36
C GLY A 683 9.60 10.20 21.57
N ILE A 684 9.10 11.36 21.16
CA ILE A 684 7.86 11.49 20.37
C ILE A 684 8.06 10.84 18.97
N GLY A 685 9.20 11.05 18.32
CA GLY A 685 9.54 10.39 17.07
C GLY A 685 9.53 8.86 17.18
N LEU A 686 10.16 8.30 18.22
CA LEU A 686 10.15 6.86 18.48
C LEU A 686 8.75 6.31 18.83
N LEU A 687 7.93 7.08 19.55
CA LEU A 687 6.54 6.70 19.81
C LEU A 687 5.70 6.70 18.54
N SER A 688 6.04 7.56 17.58
CA SER A 688 5.37 7.64 16.28
C SER A 688 5.62 6.40 15.40
N THR A 689 6.67 5.61 15.65
CA THR A 689 6.93 4.35 14.94
C THR A 689 6.13 3.15 15.46
N LYS A 690 5.42 3.29 16.58
CA LYS A 690 4.61 2.18 17.15
C LYS A 690 3.40 1.90 16.27
N LYS A 691 2.85 0.67 16.36
CA LYS A 691 1.61 0.29 15.68
C LYS A 691 0.47 1.25 16.06
N LEU A 692 -0.44 1.45 15.12
CA LEU A 692 -1.59 2.35 15.23
C LEU A 692 -2.84 1.61 15.72
N LEU A 693 -3.01 0.37 15.22
CA LEU A 693 -4.09 -0.56 15.56
C LEU A 693 -3.62 -1.66 16.50
#